data_20ad628c29e096802d1811dc2894a8ec
#
_entry.id   20ad628c29e096802d1811dc2894a8ec
#
_cell.length_a   1.000
_cell.length_b   1.000
_cell.length_c   1.000
_cell.angle_alpha   90.00
_cell.angle_beta   90.00
_cell.angle_gamma   90.00
#
_symmetry.space_group_name_H-M   'P 1'
#
loop_
_entity.id
_entity.type
_entity.pdbx_description
1 polymer ?
#
loop_
_entity_poly.entity_id
_entity_poly.type
_entity_poly.pdbx_seq_one_letter_code
_entity_poly.pdbx_strand_id
1 'polypeptide(L)'
;MKIVVPLLSMGALLPFAIAQSTPPPQSPAAVWSFGQLLGSDPNSKAAPEPMARVNDQVKGFPTLAEGVVDNALKLDGQATHLIRLADKAPALGEAFSFEGWIALQEYPWNWAAILNQERDHKKGWFFGVGGDGRLGLHVAKDGKWIECNSKSQLPLLKWSHVAGSYDAATGLKVFINGKLEGEIKTTGPITPANGVDLLMGLSHTKTYPIRTERKYSMSFLSPMLLDGLLDEVKIHNRALTDAEVAQAYAAVQPKVAQPLQFRRMPSGPEGPGEFGAVYTRLNYAPEWERHWRVGEFPDILVRFDESPSRVVFWRGTNYGACYVSENGLWAGDQSLEVNSAETGCYEHMADKKCAFSTAKILESNDARVVVHARYASVGIDGKFLNPDPMTGWGLWSDEYFTIYPDGVTVRHVVATNHNAGGEWQETLLYNQPGMRPEDTVDLKALTLANQNGETQTYSWEDGSPVKLKDPKGPRQFLNPENANIQIVNFRSKWRPFIVYETDVKIIPVGIGASTDYSKFPCWNHWPVAQLPNDGRKALVSDKPSHFSLCTSRGVIRRTPDGSESVYLYGMTDQPIESLVPLAKSWNSAPAVTLAGSGFESQGYDKNQRAYVFNAQSPEAGPLEFTLDANGDSPVHNPAFVVNNWGSRPVGLMLDGQDIPRGKDFRFGYHKTVDGTDLVVWVKTRKTQKTTFKLTAAE
;
A
#
# COMPACT_ATOMS: atom_id res chain seq x y z
N MET A 1 -75.32 -82.88 -8.07
CA MET A 1 -76.10 -81.62 -7.95
C MET A 1 -75.41 -80.77 -6.86
N LYS A 2 -74.50 -79.95 -7.23
CA LYS A 2 -73.86 -78.95 -6.31
C LYS A 2 -73.85 -77.60 -7.02
N ILE A 3 -74.48 -76.64 -6.41
CA ILE A 3 -74.62 -75.29 -6.87
C ILE A 3 -73.34 -74.56 -6.48
N VAL A 4 -72.68 -73.87 -7.42
CA VAL A 4 -71.54 -72.99 -7.19
C VAL A 4 -72.07 -71.57 -7.37
N VAL A 5 -71.89 -70.73 -6.34
CA VAL A 5 -72.16 -69.27 -6.32
C VAL A 5 -70.87 -68.56 -6.61
N PRO A 6 -70.80 -67.57 -7.51
CA PRO A 6 -69.61 -66.78 -7.71
C PRO A 6 -69.50 -65.58 -6.73
N LEU A 7 -68.35 -65.41 -6.10
CA LEU A 7 -68.01 -64.21 -5.30
C LEU A 7 -67.70 -63.02 -6.23
N LEU A 8 -68.38 -61.90 -6.03
CA LEU A 8 -68.07 -60.62 -6.58
C LEU A 8 -66.84 -60.00 -5.80
N SER A 9 -65.79 -59.73 -6.46
CA SER A 9 -64.64 -58.94 -5.93
C SER A 9 -64.96 -57.45 -6.04
N MET A 10 -65.07 -56.75 -4.91
CA MET A 10 -65.03 -55.26 -4.84
C MET A 10 -63.64 -54.73 -5.13
N GLY A 11 -63.46 -54.10 -6.26
CA GLY A 11 -62.26 -53.37 -6.60
C GLY A 11 -62.21 -52.05 -5.78
N ALA A 12 -61.14 -51.89 -4.99
CA ALA A 12 -60.86 -50.64 -4.28
C ALA A 12 -60.33 -49.61 -5.29
N LEU A 13 -61.06 -48.54 -5.49
CA LEU A 13 -60.61 -47.33 -6.18
C LEU A 13 -59.55 -46.58 -5.31
N LEU A 14 -58.29 -46.65 -5.65
CA LEU A 14 -57.22 -45.75 -5.14
C LEU A 14 -57.42 -44.34 -5.71
N PRO A 15 -57.37 -43.27 -4.90
CA PRO A 15 -57.46 -41.92 -5.43
C PRO A 15 -56.18 -41.61 -6.18
N PHE A 16 -56.29 -41.27 -7.48
CA PHE A 16 -55.22 -40.63 -8.25
C PHE A 16 -54.95 -39.27 -7.63
N ALA A 17 -53.81 -39.12 -6.94
CA ALA A 17 -53.26 -37.82 -6.59
C ALA A 17 -52.86 -37.13 -7.89
N ILE A 18 -53.62 -36.11 -8.29
CA ILE A 18 -53.20 -35.18 -9.35
C ILE A 18 -51.98 -34.46 -8.80
N ALA A 19 -50.80 -34.83 -9.28
CA ALA A 19 -49.60 -34.04 -9.07
C ALA A 19 -49.88 -32.64 -9.64
N GLN A 20 -50.01 -31.64 -8.79
CA GLN A 20 -50.04 -30.26 -9.22
C GLN A 20 -48.71 -30.01 -9.96
N SER A 21 -48.78 -29.84 -11.28
CA SER A 21 -47.65 -29.39 -12.08
C SER A 21 -47.27 -28.02 -11.53
N THR A 22 -46.10 -27.91 -10.94
CA THR A 22 -45.48 -26.63 -10.64
C THR A 22 -45.42 -25.79 -11.93
N PRO A 23 -45.97 -24.58 -11.91
CA PRO A 23 -45.89 -23.71 -13.11
C PRO A 23 -44.43 -23.57 -13.50
N PRO A 24 -44.12 -23.47 -14.81
CA PRO A 24 -42.75 -23.30 -15.27
C PRO A 24 -42.11 -22.09 -14.59
N PRO A 25 -40.83 -22.14 -14.24
CA PRO A 25 -40.16 -21.05 -13.54
C PRO A 25 -40.30 -19.77 -14.36
N GLN A 26 -40.82 -18.72 -13.74
CA GLN A 26 -41.05 -17.44 -14.37
C GLN A 26 -39.67 -16.84 -14.71
N SER A 27 -39.43 -16.39 -15.96
CA SER A 27 -38.15 -15.81 -16.41
C SER A 27 -37.79 -14.62 -15.54
N PRO A 28 -36.46 -14.39 -15.30
CA PRO A 28 -36.00 -13.21 -14.62
C PRO A 28 -36.44 -11.92 -15.32
N ALA A 29 -36.69 -10.85 -14.55
CA ALA A 29 -37.03 -9.53 -15.07
C ALA A 29 -35.84 -8.81 -15.69
N ALA A 30 -34.62 -9.13 -15.23
CA ALA A 30 -33.38 -8.70 -15.84
C ALA A 30 -32.27 -9.74 -15.61
N VAL A 31 -31.37 -9.84 -16.58
CA VAL A 31 -30.19 -10.73 -16.54
C VAL A 31 -28.98 -9.97 -17.07
N TRP A 32 -27.84 -10.15 -16.43
CA TRP A 32 -26.53 -9.72 -16.87
C TRP A 32 -25.59 -10.93 -16.88
N SER A 33 -25.40 -11.50 -18.05
CA SER A 33 -24.32 -12.43 -18.38
C SER A 33 -23.27 -11.66 -19.19
N PHE A 34 -22.03 -11.74 -18.82
CA PHE A 34 -20.99 -10.88 -19.36
C PHE A 34 -20.18 -11.56 -20.46
N GLY A 35 -20.81 -12.37 -21.33
CA GLY A 35 -20.16 -13.08 -22.43
C GLY A 35 -19.35 -12.17 -23.35
N GLN A 36 -19.78 -10.91 -23.56
CA GLN A 36 -19.08 -9.91 -24.34
C GLN A 36 -19.24 -8.51 -23.74
N LEU A 37 -18.14 -7.73 -23.72
CA LEU A 37 -18.21 -6.30 -23.42
C LEU A 37 -18.70 -5.51 -24.63
N LEU A 38 -19.62 -4.60 -24.36
CA LEU A 38 -20.12 -3.66 -25.37
C LEU A 38 -19.08 -2.62 -25.75
N GLY A 39 -18.92 -2.38 -27.05
CA GLY A 39 -18.50 -1.10 -27.59
C GLY A 39 -17.02 -0.80 -27.68
N SER A 40 -16.14 -1.77 -27.76
CA SER A 40 -14.73 -1.49 -28.10
C SER A 40 -14.46 -1.43 -29.61
N ASP A 41 -15.39 -1.91 -30.45
CA ASP A 41 -15.28 -1.83 -31.91
C ASP A 41 -16.65 -1.49 -32.54
N PRO A 42 -16.84 -0.27 -33.07
CA PRO A 42 -18.06 0.08 -33.80
C PRO A 42 -18.27 -0.74 -35.07
N ASN A 43 -17.27 -1.50 -35.52
CA ASN A 43 -17.35 -2.38 -36.68
C ASN A 43 -17.54 -3.86 -36.32
N SER A 44 -17.61 -4.21 -35.05
CA SER A 44 -17.86 -5.58 -34.62
C SER A 44 -19.29 -5.99 -35.00
N LYS A 45 -19.39 -6.97 -35.91
CA LYS A 45 -20.66 -7.57 -36.34
C LYS A 45 -21.20 -8.64 -35.37
N ALA A 46 -20.56 -8.84 -34.22
CA ALA A 46 -21.04 -9.73 -33.20
C ALA A 46 -22.31 -9.16 -32.57
N ALA A 47 -23.39 -9.94 -32.58
CA ALA A 47 -24.66 -9.53 -31.96
C ALA A 47 -24.40 -9.30 -30.45
N PRO A 48 -24.71 -8.12 -29.92
CA PRO A 48 -24.43 -7.82 -28.52
C PRO A 48 -25.35 -8.66 -27.64
N GLU A 49 -24.73 -9.19 -26.58
CA GLU A 49 -25.42 -9.79 -25.44
C GLU A 49 -26.48 -8.86 -24.81
N PRO A 50 -27.37 -9.33 -23.96
CA PRO A 50 -28.49 -8.56 -23.38
C PRO A 50 -28.19 -7.15 -22.88
N MET A 51 -26.95 -6.87 -22.47
CA MET A 51 -26.54 -5.54 -22.03
C MET A 51 -26.73 -4.44 -23.11
N ALA A 52 -26.46 -4.72 -24.39
CA ALA A 52 -26.66 -3.75 -25.45
C ALA A 52 -28.14 -3.51 -25.80
N ARG A 53 -28.98 -4.49 -25.53
CA ARG A 53 -30.42 -4.37 -25.83
C ARG A 53 -31.17 -3.49 -24.84
N VAL A 54 -30.57 -3.13 -23.71
CA VAL A 54 -31.22 -2.39 -22.62
C VAL A 54 -30.62 -1.00 -22.40
N ASN A 55 -29.67 -0.56 -23.22
CA ASN A 55 -28.99 0.73 -23.11
C ASN A 55 -28.30 0.95 -21.75
N ASP A 56 -27.68 -0.08 -21.20
CA ASP A 56 -26.87 0.06 -20.00
C ASP A 56 -25.62 0.91 -20.31
N GLN A 57 -25.30 1.82 -19.39
CA GLN A 57 -24.08 2.62 -19.48
C GLN A 57 -23.01 2.00 -18.60
N VAL A 58 -21.90 1.60 -19.20
CA VAL A 58 -20.72 1.15 -18.46
C VAL A 58 -19.79 2.34 -18.26
N LYS A 59 -19.41 2.61 -17.01
CA LYS A 59 -18.52 3.68 -16.61
C LYS A 59 -17.18 3.10 -16.13
N GLY A 60 -16.17 3.97 -16.09
CA GLY A 60 -14.82 3.57 -15.69
C GLY A 60 -14.06 2.86 -16.81
N PHE A 61 -13.37 1.79 -16.49
CA PHE A 61 -12.50 1.03 -17.39
C PHE A 61 -12.84 -0.46 -17.34
N PRO A 62 -14.01 -0.84 -17.85
CA PRO A 62 -14.51 -2.19 -17.73
C PRO A 62 -13.58 -3.18 -18.46
N THR A 63 -13.31 -4.29 -17.79
CA THR A 63 -12.61 -5.44 -18.35
C THR A 63 -13.38 -6.70 -18.05
N LEU A 64 -13.15 -7.75 -18.84
CA LEU A 64 -13.67 -9.09 -18.59
C LEU A 64 -12.59 -9.99 -18.02
N ALA A 65 -13.02 -10.94 -17.19
CA ALA A 65 -12.20 -12.03 -16.69
C ALA A 65 -12.96 -13.34 -16.89
N GLU A 66 -12.32 -14.49 -16.65
CA GLU A 66 -12.99 -15.78 -16.67
C GLU A 66 -14.10 -15.82 -15.61
N GLY A 67 -15.34 -16.09 -16.05
CA GLY A 67 -16.53 -16.14 -15.23
C GLY A 67 -16.86 -17.53 -14.70
N VAL A 68 -17.97 -17.62 -13.99
CA VAL A 68 -18.61 -18.91 -13.66
C VAL A 68 -19.21 -19.51 -14.93
N VAL A 69 -19.82 -18.63 -15.74
CA VAL A 69 -20.31 -18.94 -17.10
C VAL A 69 -19.64 -17.95 -18.06
N ASP A 70 -18.83 -18.46 -18.99
CA ASP A 70 -18.08 -17.66 -19.96
C ASP A 70 -17.20 -16.56 -19.34
N ASN A 71 -17.68 -15.32 -19.31
CA ASN A 71 -16.93 -14.18 -18.78
C ASN A 71 -17.68 -13.49 -17.62
N ALA A 72 -16.92 -12.89 -16.73
CA ALA A 72 -17.37 -12.04 -15.64
C ALA A 72 -16.97 -10.57 -15.85
N LEU A 73 -17.75 -9.64 -15.37
CA LEU A 73 -17.38 -8.24 -15.30
C LEU A 73 -16.38 -8.03 -14.15
N LYS A 74 -15.21 -7.46 -14.46
CA LYS A 74 -14.23 -7.04 -13.46
C LYS A 74 -14.51 -5.61 -13.01
N LEU A 75 -14.75 -5.44 -11.72
CA LEU A 75 -14.89 -4.17 -11.02
C LEU A 75 -13.55 -3.83 -10.34
N ASP A 76 -13.16 -2.57 -10.38
CA ASP A 76 -11.83 -2.10 -9.94
C ASP A 76 -11.83 -1.42 -8.55
N GLY A 77 -12.99 -1.29 -7.92
CA GLY A 77 -13.12 -0.58 -6.65
C GLY A 77 -12.86 0.93 -6.71
N GLN A 78 -12.68 1.49 -7.90
CA GLN A 78 -12.27 2.88 -8.11
C GLN A 78 -13.26 3.66 -8.97
N ALA A 79 -13.65 3.12 -10.12
CA ALA A 79 -14.46 3.83 -11.11
C ALA A 79 -15.43 2.94 -11.90
N THR A 80 -15.15 1.64 -12.03
CA THR A 80 -15.92 0.76 -12.90
C THR A 80 -17.26 0.37 -12.27
N HIS A 81 -18.35 0.69 -12.97
CA HIS A 81 -19.72 0.38 -12.57
C HIS A 81 -20.67 0.43 -13.77
N LEU A 82 -21.88 -0.14 -13.61
CA LEU A 82 -22.95 -0.03 -14.60
C LEU A 82 -24.08 0.87 -14.10
N ILE A 83 -24.71 1.57 -15.04
CA ILE A 83 -25.93 2.37 -14.83
C ILE A 83 -27.01 1.89 -15.79
N ARG A 84 -28.15 1.47 -15.26
CA ARG A 84 -29.38 1.31 -16.02
C ARG A 84 -30.34 2.43 -15.66
N LEU A 85 -30.75 3.21 -16.66
CA LEU A 85 -31.60 4.37 -16.45
C LEU A 85 -32.94 3.96 -15.79
N ALA A 86 -33.51 4.82 -14.99
CA ALA A 86 -34.70 4.57 -14.19
C ALA A 86 -35.90 4.08 -15.02
N ASP A 87 -36.07 4.61 -16.25
CA ASP A 87 -37.13 4.22 -17.19
C ASP A 87 -36.90 2.85 -17.85
N LYS A 88 -35.72 2.26 -17.70
CA LYS A 88 -35.32 0.94 -18.21
C LYS A 88 -35.11 -0.09 -17.08
N ALA A 89 -35.09 0.37 -15.84
CA ALA A 89 -34.96 -0.52 -14.69
C ALA A 89 -36.25 -1.37 -14.51
N PRO A 90 -36.14 -2.65 -14.09
CA PRO A 90 -37.33 -3.47 -13.80
C PRO A 90 -38.18 -2.81 -12.73
N ALA A 91 -39.48 -2.72 -12.96
CA ALA A 91 -40.42 -2.34 -11.93
C ALA A 91 -40.59 -3.52 -10.94
N LEU A 92 -40.21 -3.29 -9.70
CA LEU A 92 -40.36 -4.30 -8.63
C LEU A 92 -41.70 -4.11 -7.89
N GLY A 93 -42.40 -5.21 -7.67
CA GLY A 93 -43.66 -5.26 -6.94
C GLY A 93 -43.49 -5.48 -5.42
N GLU A 94 -44.48 -6.10 -4.84
CA GLU A 94 -44.50 -6.45 -3.40
C GLU A 94 -43.55 -7.61 -3.06
N ALA A 95 -43.03 -8.32 -4.07
CA ALA A 95 -42.05 -9.38 -3.91
C ALA A 95 -41.03 -9.32 -5.02
N PHE A 96 -39.75 -9.51 -4.69
CA PHE A 96 -38.64 -9.54 -5.64
C PHE A 96 -37.43 -10.28 -5.08
N SER A 97 -36.51 -10.65 -5.94
CA SER A 97 -35.24 -11.26 -5.54
C SER A 97 -34.10 -10.87 -6.44
N PHE A 98 -32.91 -10.94 -5.91
CA PHE A 98 -31.63 -10.75 -6.58
C PHE A 98 -30.81 -12.01 -6.40
N GLU A 99 -30.10 -12.43 -7.44
CA GLU A 99 -29.08 -13.48 -7.36
C GLU A 99 -27.93 -13.20 -8.32
N GLY A 100 -26.77 -13.81 -8.04
CA GLY A 100 -25.60 -13.72 -8.89
C GLY A 100 -24.38 -14.37 -8.25
N TRP A 101 -23.28 -14.37 -8.99
CA TRP A 101 -21.99 -14.84 -8.51
C TRP A 101 -21.05 -13.66 -8.30
N ILE A 102 -20.31 -13.69 -7.18
CA ILE A 102 -19.35 -12.67 -6.81
C ILE A 102 -18.03 -13.32 -6.36
N ALA A 103 -16.91 -12.75 -6.79
CA ALA A 103 -15.60 -13.03 -6.20
C ALA A 103 -14.98 -11.68 -5.78
N LEU A 104 -14.81 -11.45 -4.48
CA LEU A 104 -14.28 -10.22 -3.94
C LEU A 104 -12.75 -10.22 -3.99
N GLN A 105 -12.17 -9.13 -4.50
CA GLN A 105 -10.73 -8.86 -4.42
C GLN A 105 -10.36 -8.31 -3.04
N GLU A 106 -11.17 -7.38 -2.53
CA GLU A 106 -11.03 -6.68 -1.26
C GLU A 106 -12.41 -6.40 -0.66
N TYR A 107 -12.50 -6.24 0.65
CA TYR A 107 -13.72 -5.73 1.26
C TYR A 107 -13.85 -4.22 1.04
N PRO A 108 -15.05 -3.71 0.76
CA PRO A 108 -15.25 -2.28 0.56
C PRO A 108 -15.03 -1.50 1.88
N TRP A 109 -14.88 -0.17 1.76
CA TRP A 109 -14.71 0.69 2.93
C TRP A 109 -15.98 0.88 3.76
N ASN A 110 -17.14 0.66 3.16
CA ASN A 110 -18.47 0.58 3.77
C ASN A 110 -19.37 -0.24 2.83
N TRP A 111 -20.67 -0.26 3.02
CA TRP A 111 -21.62 -0.96 2.15
C TRP A 111 -21.47 -0.55 0.69
N ALA A 112 -20.99 -1.46 -0.15
CA ALA A 112 -20.86 -1.31 -1.60
C ALA A 112 -21.85 -2.23 -2.32
N ALA A 113 -22.56 -1.68 -3.28
CA ALA A 113 -23.65 -2.37 -3.95
C ALA A 113 -23.18 -3.38 -4.99
N ILE A 114 -23.72 -4.59 -4.96
CA ILE A 114 -23.82 -5.47 -6.14
C ILE A 114 -24.86 -4.85 -7.06
N LEU A 115 -26.06 -4.60 -6.54
CA LEU A 115 -27.17 -3.90 -7.20
C LEU A 115 -27.81 -2.94 -6.22
N ASN A 116 -28.20 -1.75 -6.67
CA ASN A 116 -29.03 -0.88 -5.84
C ASN A 116 -29.85 0.10 -6.68
N GLN A 117 -31.02 0.45 -6.14
CA GLN A 117 -31.90 1.49 -6.62
C GLN A 117 -32.50 2.17 -5.39
N GLU A 118 -31.70 3.03 -4.73
CA GLU A 118 -32.08 3.67 -3.49
C GLU A 118 -31.72 5.16 -3.49
N ARG A 119 -32.31 5.93 -2.58
CA ARG A 119 -31.93 7.34 -2.36
C ARG A 119 -31.94 7.66 -0.86
N ASP A 120 -30.78 8.07 -0.35
CA ASP A 120 -30.56 8.57 1.02
C ASP A 120 -31.06 7.57 2.12
N HIS A 121 -31.09 6.28 1.82
CA HIS A 121 -31.66 5.22 2.66
C HIS A 121 -33.14 5.47 3.07
N LYS A 122 -33.86 6.31 2.31
CA LYS A 122 -35.28 6.65 2.55
C LYS A 122 -36.21 6.06 1.51
N LYS A 123 -35.68 5.65 0.37
CA LYS A 123 -36.44 5.07 -0.74
C LYS A 123 -35.64 3.96 -1.39
N GLY A 124 -36.33 2.93 -1.89
CA GLY A 124 -35.76 1.86 -2.67
C GLY A 124 -35.10 0.75 -1.86
N TRP A 125 -34.11 0.15 -2.46
CA TRP A 125 -33.47 -1.06 -1.98
C TRP A 125 -31.96 -1.09 -2.34
N PHE A 126 -31.23 -1.87 -1.60
CA PHE A 126 -29.79 -2.11 -1.74
C PHE A 126 -29.51 -3.59 -1.54
N PHE A 127 -28.74 -4.19 -2.43
CA PHE A 127 -28.20 -5.53 -2.31
C PHE A 127 -26.68 -5.46 -2.53
N GLY A 128 -25.87 -5.82 -1.52
CA GLY A 128 -24.43 -5.61 -1.62
C GLY A 128 -23.64 -6.17 -0.46
N VAL A 129 -22.39 -5.71 -0.32
CA VAL A 129 -21.39 -6.21 0.62
C VAL A 129 -20.97 -5.11 1.57
N GLY A 130 -20.93 -5.42 2.86
CA GLY A 130 -20.44 -4.53 3.91
C GLY A 130 -18.92 -4.49 4.02
N GLY A 131 -18.41 -3.45 4.69
CA GLY A 131 -16.97 -3.30 4.93
C GLY A 131 -16.36 -4.38 5.83
N ASP A 132 -17.16 -5.23 6.41
CA ASP A 132 -16.78 -6.43 7.14
C ASP A 132 -16.97 -7.73 6.33
N GLY A 133 -17.32 -7.61 5.04
CA GLY A 133 -17.49 -8.74 4.14
C GLY A 133 -18.83 -9.45 4.22
N ARG A 134 -19.80 -8.95 4.99
CA ARG A 134 -21.13 -9.53 5.06
C ARG A 134 -21.99 -9.14 3.87
N LEU A 135 -22.79 -10.08 3.38
CA LEU A 135 -23.82 -9.83 2.38
C LEU A 135 -25.03 -9.15 3.05
N GLY A 136 -25.62 -8.15 2.40
CA GLY A 136 -26.82 -7.47 2.88
C GLY A 136 -27.88 -7.27 1.81
N LEU A 137 -29.15 -7.42 2.20
CA LEU A 137 -30.33 -6.92 1.50
C LEU A 137 -31.00 -5.89 2.39
N HIS A 138 -31.04 -4.66 1.94
CA HIS A 138 -31.61 -3.56 2.71
C HIS A 138 -32.74 -2.89 1.94
N VAL A 139 -33.78 -2.45 2.64
CA VAL A 139 -34.95 -1.79 2.02
C VAL A 139 -35.40 -0.59 2.84
N ALA A 140 -35.88 0.43 2.14
CA ALA A 140 -36.56 1.56 2.77
C ALA A 140 -38.05 1.22 2.97
N LYS A 141 -38.56 1.35 4.20
CA LYS A 141 -39.93 1.09 4.54
C LYS A 141 -40.39 1.99 5.68
N ASP A 142 -41.53 2.66 5.52
CA ASP A 142 -42.13 3.52 6.54
C ASP A 142 -41.17 4.53 7.16
N GLY A 143 -40.31 5.14 6.31
CA GLY A 143 -39.28 6.10 6.71
C GLY A 143 -38.07 5.50 7.45
N LYS A 144 -37.97 4.17 7.52
CA LYS A 144 -36.86 3.43 8.14
C LYS A 144 -36.08 2.66 7.09
N TRP A 145 -34.77 2.51 7.33
CA TRP A 145 -33.91 1.60 6.61
C TRP A 145 -33.81 0.28 7.35
N ILE A 146 -34.25 -0.81 6.73
CA ILE A 146 -34.27 -2.16 7.31
C ILE A 146 -33.14 -2.95 6.66
N GLU A 147 -32.24 -3.48 7.46
CA GLU A 147 -31.03 -4.17 7.02
C GLU A 147 -31.09 -5.65 7.39
N CYS A 148 -31.12 -6.54 6.39
CA CYS A 148 -30.96 -7.98 6.57
C CYS A 148 -29.55 -8.38 6.13
N ASN A 149 -28.71 -8.77 7.08
CA ASN A 149 -27.30 -9.06 6.85
C ASN A 149 -27.01 -10.54 7.10
N SER A 150 -26.07 -11.11 6.34
CA SER A 150 -25.61 -12.49 6.55
C SER A 150 -24.87 -12.63 7.89
N LYS A 151 -24.91 -13.83 8.46
CA LYS A 151 -24.10 -14.20 9.62
C LYS A 151 -22.65 -14.37 9.26
N SER A 152 -22.39 -15.03 8.12
CA SER A 152 -21.07 -15.30 7.60
C SER A 152 -20.56 -14.16 6.71
N GLN A 153 -19.24 -14.02 6.63
CA GLN A 153 -18.55 -13.16 5.67
C GLN A 153 -18.38 -13.89 4.34
N LEU A 154 -18.46 -13.18 3.23
CA LEU A 154 -18.05 -13.69 1.94
C LEU A 154 -16.52 -13.90 1.92
N PRO A 155 -16.04 -15.06 1.42
CA PRO A 155 -14.60 -15.28 1.31
C PRO A 155 -14.00 -14.37 0.24
N LEU A 156 -12.77 -13.87 0.47
CA LEU A 156 -12.01 -13.16 -0.54
C LEU A 156 -11.49 -14.12 -1.61
N LEU A 157 -11.32 -13.61 -2.83
CA LEU A 157 -10.67 -14.25 -3.98
C LEU A 157 -11.39 -15.49 -4.53
N LYS A 158 -12.52 -15.85 -3.97
CA LYS A 158 -13.29 -17.07 -4.31
C LYS A 158 -14.68 -16.72 -4.79
N TRP A 159 -15.17 -17.50 -5.75
CA TRP A 159 -16.55 -17.42 -6.17
C TRP A 159 -17.51 -17.80 -5.03
N SER A 160 -18.54 -17.00 -4.86
CA SER A 160 -19.70 -17.26 -4.00
C SER A 160 -20.95 -16.93 -4.75
N HIS A 161 -21.95 -17.83 -4.71
CA HIS A 161 -23.30 -17.52 -5.13
C HIS A 161 -23.99 -16.73 -4.02
N VAL A 162 -24.59 -15.60 -4.38
CA VAL A 162 -25.28 -14.71 -3.45
C VAL A 162 -26.70 -14.47 -3.92
N ALA A 163 -27.65 -14.49 -2.97
CA ALA A 163 -29.03 -14.13 -3.28
C ALA A 163 -29.66 -13.34 -2.13
N GLY A 164 -30.60 -12.48 -2.49
CA GLY A 164 -31.43 -11.73 -1.56
C GLY A 164 -32.88 -11.77 -2.02
N SER A 165 -33.83 -11.99 -1.10
CA SER A 165 -35.26 -12.12 -1.37
C SER A 165 -36.07 -11.23 -0.44
N TYR A 166 -37.01 -10.50 -0.99
CA TYR A 166 -38.01 -9.71 -0.26
C TYR A 166 -39.41 -10.15 -0.65
N ASP A 167 -40.28 -10.26 0.36
CA ASP A 167 -41.71 -10.51 0.21
C ASP A 167 -42.46 -9.67 1.24
N ALA A 168 -43.44 -8.87 0.79
CA ALA A 168 -44.23 -8.01 1.65
C ALA A 168 -45.06 -8.77 2.72
N ALA A 169 -45.25 -10.08 2.56
CA ALA A 169 -45.94 -10.90 3.53
C ALA A 169 -44.99 -11.49 4.60
N THR A 170 -43.71 -11.74 4.25
CA THR A 170 -42.80 -12.50 5.12
C THR A 170 -41.54 -11.74 5.51
N GLY A 171 -41.05 -10.80 4.69
CA GLY A 171 -39.86 -9.96 4.96
C GLY A 171 -38.67 -10.25 4.06
N LEU A 172 -37.47 -10.11 4.61
CA LEU A 172 -36.20 -10.19 3.91
C LEU A 172 -35.44 -11.46 4.26
N LYS A 173 -34.76 -12.01 3.26
CA LYS A 173 -33.79 -13.10 3.41
C LYS A 173 -32.55 -12.85 2.62
N VAL A 174 -31.39 -13.30 3.10
CA VAL A 174 -30.13 -13.33 2.36
C VAL A 174 -29.50 -14.71 2.41
N PHE A 175 -28.87 -15.11 1.30
CA PHE A 175 -28.32 -16.44 1.11
C PHE A 175 -26.90 -16.37 0.57
N ILE A 176 -26.04 -17.27 1.03
CA ILE A 176 -24.70 -17.49 0.51
C ILE A 176 -24.56 -18.97 0.16
N ASN A 177 -24.14 -19.27 -1.08
CA ASN A 177 -23.93 -20.62 -1.58
C ASN A 177 -25.14 -21.54 -1.35
N GLY A 178 -26.32 -21.03 -1.67
CA GLY A 178 -27.58 -21.76 -1.57
C GLY A 178 -28.15 -21.92 -0.14
N LYS A 179 -27.47 -21.35 0.88
CA LYS A 179 -27.88 -21.47 2.29
C LYS A 179 -28.41 -20.17 2.83
N LEU A 180 -29.49 -20.22 3.62
CA LEU A 180 -30.04 -19.07 4.34
C LEU A 180 -29.04 -18.59 5.42
N GLU A 181 -28.61 -17.34 5.30
CA GLU A 181 -27.60 -16.70 6.16
C GLU A 181 -28.20 -15.57 7.03
N GLY A 182 -29.31 -14.99 6.62
CA GLY A 182 -29.99 -13.95 7.40
C GLY A 182 -31.48 -13.86 7.04
N GLU A 183 -32.28 -13.50 8.02
CA GLU A 183 -33.75 -13.30 7.86
C GLU A 183 -34.21 -12.16 8.77
N ILE A 184 -35.05 -11.28 8.23
CA ILE A 184 -35.78 -10.24 8.98
C ILE A 184 -37.24 -10.33 8.64
N LYS A 185 -38.08 -10.57 9.63
CA LYS A 185 -39.53 -10.58 9.48
C LYS A 185 -40.10 -9.17 9.49
N THR A 186 -40.74 -8.78 8.41
CA THR A 186 -41.47 -7.52 8.27
C THR A 186 -42.56 -7.68 7.24
N THR A 187 -43.62 -6.88 7.32
CA THR A 187 -44.78 -6.98 6.43
C THR A 187 -45.09 -5.62 5.79
N GLY A 188 -45.69 -5.62 4.60
CA GLY A 188 -46.07 -4.42 3.84
C GLY A 188 -45.03 -4.01 2.79
N PRO A 189 -45.40 -3.16 1.83
CA PRO A 189 -44.55 -2.80 0.69
C PRO A 189 -43.35 -1.91 1.10
N ILE A 190 -42.30 -1.94 0.29
CA ILE A 190 -41.18 -1.00 0.41
C ILE A 190 -41.59 0.40 -0.09
N THR A 191 -40.87 1.44 0.34
CA THR A 191 -41.00 2.79 -0.23
C THR A 191 -40.29 2.81 -1.58
N PRO A 192 -40.97 2.96 -2.73
CA PRO A 192 -40.36 2.84 -4.03
C PRO A 192 -39.39 4.00 -4.35
N ALA A 193 -38.34 3.73 -5.11
CA ALA A 193 -37.35 4.72 -5.59
C ALA A 193 -37.66 5.17 -7.01
N ASN A 194 -38.85 5.70 -7.27
CA ASN A 194 -39.23 6.18 -8.59
C ASN A 194 -38.26 7.24 -9.11
N GLY A 195 -37.85 7.11 -10.38
CA GLY A 195 -36.94 8.04 -11.04
C GLY A 195 -35.48 7.96 -10.55
N VAL A 196 -35.11 6.88 -9.89
CA VAL A 196 -33.73 6.59 -9.49
C VAL A 196 -33.16 5.52 -10.41
N ASP A 197 -31.98 5.75 -10.96
CA ASP A 197 -31.28 4.77 -11.78
C ASP A 197 -30.92 3.53 -10.98
N LEU A 198 -30.84 2.38 -11.65
CA LEU A 198 -30.31 1.16 -11.06
C LEU A 198 -28.80 1.14 -11.28
N LEU A 199 -28.04 0.99 -10.21
CA LEU A 199 -26.57 0.88 -10.25
C LEU A 199 -26.12 -0.54 -9.91
N MET A 200 -25.04 -0.96 -10.59
CA MET A 200 -24.30 -2.19 -10.29
C MET A 200 -22.84 -1.83 -10.02
N GLY A 201 -22.30 -2.32 -8.90
CA GLY A 201 -20.91 -2.09 -8.50
C GLY A 201 -20.64 -0.76 -7.78
N LEU A 202 -21.63 0.12 -7.67
CA LEU A 202 -21.53 1.45 -7.05
C LEU A 202 -22.75 1.74 -6.17
N SER A 203 -22.54 2.24 -4.96
CA SER A 203 -23.62 2.71 -4.08
C SER A 203 -24.10 4.11 -4.45
N HIS A 204 -25.41 4.37 -4.42
CA HIS A 204 -25.99 5.70 -4.62
C HIS A 204 -25.66 6.65 -3.47
N THR A 205 -25.97 6.20 -2.25
CA THR A 205 -25.76 7.03 -1.07
C THR A 205 -24.28 7.04 -0.69
N LYS A 206 -23.74 8.25 -0.59
CA LYS A 206 -22.40 8.46 -0.07
C LYS A 206 -22.36 8.23 1.43
N THR A 207 -21.40 7.46 1.90
CA THR A 207 -21.22 7.15 3.31
C THR A 207 -19.78 7.41 3.75
N TYR A 208 -19.56 7.54 5.05
CA TYR A 208 -18.22 7.52 5.61
C TYR A 208 -17.70 6.07 5.64
N PRO A 209 -16.37 5.88 5.50
CA PRO A 209 -15.78 4.58 5.79
C PRO A 209 -16.14 4.11 7.20
N ILE A 210 -16.43 2.83 7.36
CA ILE A 210 -16.66 2.27 8.70
C ILE A 210 -15.33 2.06 9.44
N ARG A 211 -15.39 2.08 10.78
CA ARG A 211 -14.27 1.81 11.69
C ARG A 211 -13.06 2.72 11.47
N THR A 212 -13.30 3.98 11.14
CA THR A 212 -12.24 5.00 11.12
C THR A 212 -11.79 5.28 12.55
N GLU A 213 -10.47 5.33 12.76
CA GLU A 213 -9.88 5.71 14.05
C GLU A 213 -10.01 7.19 14.35
N ARG A 214 -10.08 7.99 13.29
CA ARG A 214 -10.12 9.43 13.39
C ARG A 214 -11.54 9.94 13.25
N LYS A 215 -11.81 11.10 13.86
CA LYS A 215 -13.12 11.72 13.85
C LYS A 215 -13.62 11.94 12.43
N TYR A 216 -14.93 12.00 12.23
CA TYR A 216 -15.57 12.19 10.92
C TYR A 216 -15.07 13.40 10.12
N SER A 217 -14.53 14.43 10.78
CA SER A 217 -13.87 15.57 10.10
C SER A 217 -12.65 15.20 9.28
N MET A 218 -12.09 14.00 9.46
CA MET A 218 -10.91 13.49 8.77
C MET A 218 -11.24 12.43 7.72
N SER A 219 -12.49 12.29 7.37
CA SER A 219 -12.97 11.36 6.35
C SER A 219 -13.98 12.05 5.47
N PHE A 220 -14.04 11.66 4.19
CA PHE A 220 -15.02 12.20 3.26
C PHE A 220 -16.15 11.21 3.04
N LEU A 221 -17.36 11.75 2.88
CA LEU A 221 -18.48 11.02 2.31
C LEU A 221 -18.13 10.60 0.90
N SER A 222 -18.10 9.29 0.64
CA SER A 222 -17.78 8.74 -0.67
C SER A 222 -18.81 7.69 -1.08
N PRO A 223 -19.12 7.58 -2.36
CA PRO A 223 -19.83 6.40 -2.86
C PRO A 223 -18.86 5.22 -2.77
N MET A 224 -19.36 4.08 -2.30
CA MET A 224 -18.55 2.88 -2.18
C MET A 224 -18.67 2.05 -3.44
N LEU A 225 -17.52 1.56 -3.92
CA LEU A 225 -17.42 0.71 -5.10
C LEU A 225 -16.96 -0.70 -4.70
N LEU A 226 -17.42 -1.70 -5.45
CA LEU A 226 -16.95 -3.07 -5.32
C LEU A 226 -15.63 -3.25 -6.08
N ASP A 227 -14.76 -4.08 -5.51
CA ASP A 227 -13.54 -4.57 -6.14
C ASP A 227 -13.61 -6.10 -6.24
N GLY A 228 -13.65 -6.62 -7.47
CA GLY A 228 -13.80 -8.05 -7.70
C GLY A 228 -14.48 -8.39 -9.01
N LEU A 229 -15.10 -9.56 -9.06
CA LEU A 229 -15.78 -10.08 -10.25
C LEU A 229 -17.26 -10.25 -9.96
N LEU A 230 -18.12 -9.93 -10.95
CA LEU A 230 -19.56 -10.22 -10.95
C LEU A 230 -19.92 -11.06 -12.18
N ASP A 231 -20.76 -12.07 -11.98
CA ASP A 231 -21.26 -12.91 -13.06
C ASP A 231 -22.69 -13.39 -12.81
N GLU A 232 -23.44 -13.69 -13.88
CA GLU A 232 -24.81 -14.23 -13.85
C GLU A 232 -25.75 -13.48 -12.90
N VAL A 233 -25.69 -12.13 -12.92
CA VAL A 233 -26.53 -11.30 -12.05
C VAL A 233 -27.96 -11.23 -12.58
N LYS A 234 -28.95 -11.50 -11.72
CA LYS A 234 -30.38 -11.57 -12.09
C LYS A 234 -31.27 -10.81 -11.10
N ILE A 235 -32.35 -10.26 -11.63
CA ILE A 235 -33.45 -9.68 -10.88
C ILE A 235 -34.73 -10.46 -11.20
N HIS A 236 -35.47 -10.86 -10.17
CA HIS A 236 -36.77 -11.54 -10.27
C HIS A 236 -37.89 -10.69 -9.66
N ASN A 237 -39.06 -10.62 -10.32
CA ASN A 237 -40.27 -9.94 -9.82
C ASN A 237 -41.10 -10.85 -8.89
N ARG A 238 -40.41 -11.69 -8.15
CA ARG A 238 -41.00 -12.59 -7.12
C ARG A 238 -39.96 -12.93 -6.06
N ALA A 239 -40.42 -13.32 -4.90
CA ALA A 239 -39.55 -13.92 -3.91
C ALA A 239 -39.12 -15.34 -4.36
N LEU A 240 -37.81 -15.59 -4.38
CA LEU A 240 -37.27 -16.93 -4.54
C LEU A 240 -37.40 -17.70 -3.23
N THR A 241 -37.79 -18.94 -3.32
CA THR A 241 -37.81 -19.87 -2.18
C THR A 241 -36.40 -20.35 -1.84
N ASP A 242 -36.21 -20.82 -0.60
CA ASP A 242 -34.93 -21.40 -0.15
C ASP A 242 -34.49 -22.55 -1.06
N ALA A 243 -35.45 -23.37 -1.54
CA ALA A 243 -35.18 -24.48 -2.46
C ALA A 243 -34.73 -24.02 -3.85
N GLU A 244 -35.36 -22.97 -4.38
CA GLU A 244 -34.94 -22.40 -5.69
C GLU A 244 -33.55 -21.79 -5.63
N VAL A 245 -33.19 -21.07 -4.55
CA VAL A 245 -31.83 -20.53 -4.37
C VAL A 245 -30.81 -21.66 -4.23
N ALA A 246 -31.12 -22.71 -3.49
CA ALA A 246 -30.26 -23.89 -3.38
C ALA A 246 -30.08 -24.61 -4.74
N GLN A 247 -31.16 -24.70 -5.53
CA GLN A 247 -31.13 -25.29 -6.88
C GLN A 247 -30.29 -24.40 -7.85
N ALA A 248 -30.45 -23.07 -7.81
CA ALA A 248 -29.66 -22.14 -8.63
C ALA A 248 -28.17 -22.25 -8.34
N TYR A 249 -27.80 -22.32 -7.07
CA TYR A 249 -26.41 -22.57 -6.67
C TYR A 249 -25.88 -23.91 -7.17
N ALA A 250 -26.70 -24.98 -7.07
CA ALA A 250 -26.28 -26.32 -7.48
C ALA A 250 -26.22 -26.52 -9.01
N ALA A 251 -26.97 -25.72 -9.78
CA ALA A 251 -27.08 -25.83 -11.23
C ALA A 251 -25.79 -25.40 -11.95
N VAL A 252 -24.98 -24.53 -11.37
CA VAL A 252 -23.76 -24.00 -11.96
C VAL A 252 -22.64 -24.08 -10.94
N GLN A 253 -21.49 -24.61 -11.39
CA GLN A 253 -20.29 -24.64 -10.55
C GLN A 253 -19.17 -23.91 -11.28
N PRO A 254 -18.41 -23.03 -10.61
CA PRO A 254 -17.31 -22.34 -11.22
C PRO A 254 -16.21 -23.31 -11.67
N LYS A 255 -15.71 -23.16 -12.90
CA LYS A 255 -14.57 -23.93 -13.43
C LYS A 255 -13.33 -23.73 -12.58
N VAL A 256 -13.11 -22.50 -12.12
CA VAL A 256 -12.04 -22.09 -11.22
C VAL A 256 -12.64 -21.51 -9.95
N ALA A 257 -12.52 -22.24 -8.85
CA ALA A 257 -13.12 -21.82 -7.57
C ALA A 257 -12.47 -20.54 -7.01
N GLN A 258 -11.19 -20.28 -7.30
CA GLN A 258 -10.45 -19.10 -6.87
C GLN A 258 -9.93 -18.32 -8.09
N PRO A 259 -10.77 -17.46 -8.71
CA PRO A 259 -10.42 -16.76 -9.94
C PRO A 259 -9.50 -15.56 -9.74
N LEU A 260 -9.31 -15.12 -8.50
CA LEU A 260 -8.53 -13.94 -8.14
C LEU A 260 -7.32 -14.34 -7.29
N GLN A 261 -6.26 -13.53 -7.39
CA GLN A 261 -5.06 -13.61 -6.57
C GLN A 261 -4.88 -12.28 -5.85
N PHE A 262 -4.22 -12.30 -4.69
CA PHE A 262 -3.81 -11.04 -4.05
C PHE A 262 -2.89 -10.26 -4.98
N ARG A 263 -3.17 -8.98 -5.14
CA ARG A 263 -2.25 -8.04 -5.76
C ARG A 263 -0.95 -7.98 -4.97
N ARG A 264 0.15 -7.61 -5.62
CA ARG A 264 1.46 -7.48 -4.96
C ARG A 264 2.04 -6.10 -5.21
N MET A 265 2.59 -5.47 -4.16
CA MET A 265 3.36 -4.25 -4.34
C MET A 265 4.57 -4.54 -5.23
N PRO A 266 4.77 -3.75 -6.29
CA PRO A 266 5.75 -4.07 -7.32
C PRO A 266 7.15 -3.62 -6.89
N SER A 267 8.06 -4.54 -6.68
CA SER A 267 9.43 -4.29 -6.22
C SER A 267 10.52 -4.36 -7.31
N GLY A 268 10.13 -4.53 -8.57
CA GLY A 268 11.07 -4.78 -9.67
C GLY A 268 11.68 -6.19 -9.64
N PRO A 269 12.71 -6.45 -10.46
CA PRO A 269 13.37 -7.74 -10.55
C PRO A 269 13.97 -8.19 -9.23
N GLU A 270 13.84 -9.48 -8.92
CA GLU A 270 14.43 -10.09 -7.73
C GLU A 270 15.93 -10.38 -7.92
N GLY A 271 16.62 -10.55 -6.81
CA GLY A 271 18.03 -10.88 -6.75
C GLY A 271 18.98 -9.72 -7.04
N PRO A 272 20.30 -9.97 -6.94
CA PRO A 272 21.34 -9.00 -7.25
C PRO A 272 21.28 -8.53 -8.71
N GLY A 273 21.74 -7.31 -8.97
CA GLY A 273 21.83 -6.73 -10.29
C GLY A 273 22.90 -5.65 -10.34
N GLU A 274 23.26 -5.18 -11.52
CA GLU A 274 24.21 -4.09 -11.68
C GLU A 274 23.84 -2.91 -10.77
N PHE A 275 24.81 -2.38 -10.04
CA PHE A 275 24.59 -1.24 -9.16
C PHE A 275 24.25 0.01 -9.97
N GLY A 276 23.12 0.63 -9.60
CA GLY A 276 22.68 1.86 -10.24
C GLY A 276 21.18 2.10 -10.08
N ALA A 277 20.74 3.28 -10.50
CA ALA A 277 19.35 3.68 -10.53
C ALA A 277 18.81 3.70 -11.95
N VAL A 278 17.57 3.22 -12.13
CA VAL A 278 16.89 3.26 -13.42
C VAL A 278 15.48 3.80 -13.24
N TYR A 279 15.02 4.57 -14.22
CA TYR A 279 13.60 4.89 -14.35
C TYR A 279 12.84 3.69 -14.86
N THR A 280 11.70 3.43 -14.25
CA THR A 280 10.86 2.28 -14.58
C THR A 280 9.38 2.61 -14.38
N ARG A 281 8.52 1.65 -14.69
CA ARG A 281 7.10 1.72 -14.36
C ARG A 281 6.72 0.47 -13.58
N LEU A 282 6.42 0.66 -12.31
CA LEU A 282 6.05 -0.39 -11.39
C LEU A 282 4.53 -0.43 -11.24
N ASN A 283 3.90 -1.52 -11.68
CA ASN A 283 2.45 -1.68 -11.72
C ASN A 283 1.96 -2.50 -10.54
N TYR A 284 1.05 -1.96 -9.75
CA TYR A 284 0.35 -2.69 -8.68
C TYR A 284 -0.84 -3.47 -9.24
N ALA A 285 -1.74 -2.77 -9.93
CA ALA A 285 -2.88 -3.33 -10.63
C ALA A 285 -3.12 -2.51 -11.89
N PRO A 286 -3.16 -3.13 -13.09
CA PRO A 286 -3.29 -2.40 -14.36
C PRO A 286 -4.51 -1.48 -14.41
N GLU A 287 -5.63 -1.89 -13.83
CA GLU A 287 -6.86 -1.12 -13.75
C GLU A 287 -6.74 0.14 -12.90
N TRP A 288 -5.81 0.18 -11.92
CA TRP A 288 -5.61 1.31 -11.02
C TRP A 288 -4.63 2.35 -11.55
N GLU A 289 -3.77 2.00 -12.47
CA GLU A 289 -2.73 2.87 -13.02
C GLU A 289 -3.24 4.23 -13.54
N ARG A 290 -4.50 4.28 -13.94
CA ARG A 290 -5.16 5.47 -14.48
C ARG A 290 -5.74 6.40 -13.43
N HIS A 291 -5.77 5.98 -12.17
CA HIS A 291 -6.44 6.70 -11.09
C HIS A 291 -5.49 7.35 -10.08
N TRP A 292 -4.24 6.89 -10.00
CA TRP A 292 -3.38 7.26 -8.89
C TRP A 292 -2.71 8.60 -8.99
N ARG A 293 -2.42 9.09 -10.17
CA ARG A 293 -1.61 10.29 -10.31
C ARG A 293 -2.10 11.23 -11.37
N VAL A 294 -1.81 12.50 -11.11
CA VAL A 294 -2.14 13.60 -12.03
C VAL A 294 -1.09 13.74 -13.12
N GLY A 295 0.18 13.38 -12.84
CA GLY A 295 1.30 13.51 -13.76
C GLY A 295 1.92 12.19 -14.20
N GLU A 296 2.70 12.22 -15.28
CA GLU A 296 3.40 11.09 -15.89
C GLU A 296 4.83 10.94 -15.33
N PHE A 297 4.98 10.91 -14.01
CA PHE A 297 6.29 10.70 -13.39
C PHE A 297 6.65 9.21 -13.33
N PRO A 298 7.86 8.82 -13.77
CA PRO A 298 8.31 7.43 -13.64
C PRO A 298 8.60 7.07 -12.19
N ASP A 299 8.57 5.77 -11.90
CA ASP A 299 9.11 5.20 -10.67
C ASP A 299 10.63 5.03 -10.80
N ILE A 300 11.33 4.87 -9.68
CA ILE A 300 12.78 4.64 -9.67
C ILE A 300 13.06 3.34 -8.91
N LEU A 301 13.97 2.55 -9.48
CA LEU A 301 14.49 1.34 -8.87
C LEU A 301 16.01 1.45 -8.76
N VAL A 302 16.54 1.20 -7.56
CA VAL A 302 17.99 1.06 -7.32
C VAL A 302 18.29 -0.39 -6.99
N ARG A 303 19.28 -0.97 -7.67
CA ARG A 303 19.74 -2.35 -7.45
C ARG A 303 21.21 -2.37 -7.00
N PHE A 304 21.60 -3.51 -6.43
CA PHE A 304 22.93 -3.76 -5.92
C PHE A 304 23.47 -5.06 -6.50
N ASP A 305 24.74 -5.11 -6.85
CA ASP A 305 25.39 -6.29 -7.44
C ASP A 305 25.81 -7.33 -6.35
N GLU A 306 25.97 -6.90 -5.11
CA GLU A 306 26.34 -7.78 -3.99
C GLU A 306 25.19 -8.03 -2.98
N SER A 307 24.03 -7.43 -3.21
CA SER A 307 22.85 -7.58 -2.35
C SER A 307 21.58 -7.84 -3.18
N PRO A 308 20.72 -8.75 -2.75
CA PRO A 308 19.41 -8.95 -3.38
C PRO A 308 18.38 -7.90 -2.95
N SER A 309 18.72 -7.01 -2.02
CA SER A 309 17.84 -5.92 -1.60
C SER A 309 17.71 -4.85 -2.68
N ARG A 310 16.66 -4.04 -2.60
CA ARG A 310 16.37 -2.98 -3.56
C ARG A 310 15.94 -1.72 -2.83
N VAL A 311 16.16 -0.56 -3.44
CA VAL A 311 15.50 0.69 -3.02
C VAL A 311 14.53 1.11 -4.11
N VAL A 312 13.28 1.33 -3.71
CA VAL A 312 12.17 1.60 -4.62
C VAL A 312 11.55 2.94 -4.28
N PHE A 313 11.42 3.82 -5.28
CA PHE A 313 10.65 5.05 -5.19
C PHE A 313 9.43 4.87 -6.08
N TRP A 314 8.33 4.50 -5.46
CA TRP A 314 7.12 4.10 -6.17
C TRP A 314 5.96 5.08 -5.90
N ARG A 315 5.19 5.39 -6.95
CA ARG A 315 4.02 6.27 -6.83
C ARG A 315 2.98 5.77 -5.82
N GLY A 316 2.84 4.45 -5.65
CA GLY A 316 1.92 3.86 -4.66
C GLY A 316 2.32 4.11 -3.21
N THR A 317 3.56 4.55 -2.98
CA THR A 317 4.09 5.06 -1.71
C THR A 317 4.48 6.54 -1.80
N ASN A 318 3.83 7.30 -2.69
CA ASN A 318 4.08 8.74 -2.89
C ASN A 318 5.56 9.06 -3.12
N TYR A 319 6.29 8.17 -3.79
CA TYR A 319 7.75 8.25 -4.03
C TYR A 319 8.63 8.32 -2.77
N GLY A 320 8.08 8.02 -1.58
CA GLY A 320 8.91 7.74 -0.41
C GLY A 320 9.83 6.55 -0.68
N ALA A 321 11.08 6.63 -0.24
CA ALA A 321 12.03 5.53 -0.42
C ALA A 321 11.59 4.30 0.38
N CYS A 322 11.50 3.17 -0.29
CA CYS A 322 11.19 1.88 0.32
C CYS A 322 12.35 0.91 0.11
N TYR A 323 12.76 0.26 1.19
CA TYR A 323 13.79 -0.78 1.19
C TYR A 323 13.11 -2.13 1.14
N VAL A 324 13.45 -2.92 0.12
CA VAL A 324 12.80 -4.21 -0.14
C VAL A 324 13.80 -5.33 0.02
N SER A 325 13.47 -6.31 0.87
CA SER A 325 14.28 -7.51 1.12
C SER A 325 14.26 -8.49 -0.06
N GLU A 326 15.08 -9.54 0.01
CA GLU A 326 15.14 -10.59 -1.00
C GLU A 326 13.82 -11.32 -1.22
N ASN A 327 13.01 -11.44 -0.18
CA ASN A 327 11.71 -12.12 -0.22
C ASN A 327 10.52 -11.15 -0.33
N GLY A 328 10.77 -9.87 -0.68
CA GLY A 328 9.72 -8.90 -0.99
C GLY A 328 9.04 -8.26 0.22
N LEU A 329 9.67 -8.22 1.39
CA LEU A 329 9.20 -7.44 2.55
C LEU A 329 9.68 -5.99 2.42
N TRP A 330 8.81 -5.05 2.78
CA TRP A 330 9.00 -3.62 2.53
C TRP A 330 9.13 -2.84 3.84
N ALA A 331 10.14 -2.00 3.92
CA ALA A 331 10.31 -0.99 4.94
C ALA A 331 10.41 0.40 4.30
N GLY A 332 9.82 1.37 4.93
CA GLY A 332 9.92 2.78 4.55
C GLY A 332 10.06 3.65 5.77
N ASP A 333 9.94 4.92 5.54
CA ASP A 333 10.09 5.91 6.59
C ASP A 333 9.31 7.18 6.25
N GLN A 334 8.79 7.82 7.26
CA GLN A 334 8.13 9.11 7.16
C GLN A 334 8.84 10.11 8.06
N SER A 335 9.23 11.25 7.49
CA SER A 335 10.00 12.27 8.21
C SER A 335 9.22 13.52 8.56
N LEU A 336 8.09 13.74 7.92
CA LEU A 336 7.28 14.94 8.13
C LEU A 336 5.81 14.57 8.28
N GLU A 337 5.39 14.49 9.52
CA GLU A 337 3.98 14.43 9.87
C GLU A 337 3.66 15.50 10.90
N VAL A 338 2.63 16.29 10.65
CA VAL A 338 2.11 17.27 11.59
C VAL A 338 0.67 16.94 11.94
N ASN A 339 0.45 16.56 13.18
CA ASN A 339 -0.90 16.28 13.68
C ASN A 339 -1.68 17.57 13.89
N SER A 340 -2.89 17.64 13.32
CA SER A 340 -3.88 18.68 13.60
C SER A 340 -5.12 18.04 14.23
N ALA A 341 -5.62 18.65 15.31
CA ALA A 341 -6.86 18.19 15.97
C ALA A 341 -8.11 18.38 15.10
N GLU A 342 -8.06 19.30 14.12
CA GLU A 342 -9.19 19.65 13.27
C GLU A 342 -9.22 18.89 11.96
N THR A 343 -8.07 18.65 11.34
CA THR A 343 -7.96 18.15 9.97
C THR A 343 -7.22 16.82 9.82
N GLY A 344 -6.66 16.27 10.91
CA GLY A 344 -5.86 15.06 10.88
C GLY A 344 -4.38 15.32 10.66
N CYS A 345 -3.67 14.32 10.15
CA CYS A 345 -2.29 14.48 9.81
C CYS A 345 -2.13 15.23 8.49
N TYR A 346 -1.20 16.16 8.48
CA TYR A 346 -0.60 16.69 7.27
C TYR A 346 0.65 15.88 6.99
N GLU A 347 0.63 15.13 5.90
CA GLU A 347 1.66 14.17 5.56
C GLU A 347 1.67 13.89 4.05
N HIS A 348 2.76 13.36 3.51
CA HIS A 348 2.81 13.08 2.08
C HIS A 348 1.88 11.91 1.67
N MET A 349 1.63 10.95 2.54
CA MET A 349 0.73 9.83 2.25
C MET A 349 -0.74 10.25 2.09
N ALA A 350 -1.11 11.46 2.50
CA ALA A 350 -2.44 12.02 2.25
C ALA A 350 -2.64 12.47 0.81
N ASP A 351 -1.57 12.67 0.03
CA ASP A 351 -1.60 12.96 -1.41
C ASP A 351 -1.88 11.68 -2.23
N LYS A 352 -3.11 11.20 -2.19
CA LYS A 352 -3.53 9.92 -2.82
C LYS A 352 -3.34 9.85 -4.34
N LYS A 353 -3.17 10.99 -5.00
CA LYS A 353 -3.01 11.07 -6.46
C LYS A 353 -1.60 11.43 -6.89
N CYS A 354 -0.64 11.51 -5.98
CA CYS A 354 0.70 12.01 -6.24
C CYS A 354 0.70 13.35 -7.00
N ALA A 355 -0.21 14.26 -6.59
CA ALA A 355 -0.31 15.58 -7.19
C ALA A 355 0.89 16.47 -6.81
N PHE A 356 1.49 16.21 -5.66
CA PHE A 356 2.56 17.00 -5.05
C PHE A 356 3.81 16.18 -4.71
N SER A 357 3.88 14.94 -5.21
CA SER A 357 4.98 14.02 -4.94
C SER A 357 5.69 13.64 -6.24
N THR A 358 7.02 13.64 -6.22
CA THR A 358 7.86 13.26 -7.38
C THR A 358 9.23 12.77 -6.92
N ALA A 359 9.89 11.95 -7.75
CA ALA A 359 11.27 11.55 -7.57
C ALA A 359 12.06 11.69 -8.86
N LYS A 360 13.35 12.02 -8.76
CA LYS A 360 14.28 12.19 -9.89
C LYS A 360 15.62 11.59 -9.58
N ILE A 361 16.22 10.93 -10.57
CA ILE A 361 17.64 10.53 -10.52
C ILE A 361 18.47 11.77 -10.83
N LEU A 362 19.28 12.22 -9.87
CA LEU A 362 20.23 13.32 -10.08
C LEU A 362 21.58 12.79 -10.55
N GLU A 363 21.98 11.61 -10.06
CA GLU A 363 23.24 10.98 -10.37
C GLU A 363 23.08 9.46 -10.34
N SER A 364 23.69 8.75 -11.29
CA SER A 364 23.80 7.29 -11.27
C SER A 364 25.06 6.89 -12.01
N ASN A 365 26.06 6.38 -11.27
CA ASN A 365 27.32 5.88 -11.79
C ASN A 365 27.81 4.69 -10.94
N ASP A 366 28.94 4.10 -11.28
CA ASP A 366 29.49 2.91 -10.60
C ASP A 366 29.76 3.13 -9.10
N ALA A 367 30.02 4.36 -8.66
CA ALA A 367 30.41 4.68 -7.29
C ALA A 367 29.25 5.18 -6.44
N ARG A 368 28.24 5.82 -7.05
CA ARG A 368 27.18 6.51 -6.32
C ARG A 368 25.91 6.66 -7.15
N VAL A 369 24.78 6.58 -6.45
CA VAL A 369 23.47 7.00 -6.95
C VAL A 369 22.97 8.14 -6.06
N VAL A 370 22.39 9.18 -6.65
CA VAL A 370 21.66 10.23 -5.92
C VAL A 370 20.26 10.35 -6.48
N VAL A 371 19.26 10.14 -5.63
CA VAL A 371 17.85 10.34 -5.95
C VAL A 371 17.32 11.50 -5.12
N HIS A 372 16.64 12.43 -5.76
CA HIS A 372 15.90 13.51 -5.12
C HIS A 372 14.41 13.17 -5.14
N ALA A 373 13.80 13.08 -3.98
CA ALA A 373 12.36 12.99 -3.81
C ALA A 373 11.83 14.31 -3.23
N ARG A 374 10.71 14.79 -3.77
CA ARG A 374 10.06 16.00 -3.29
C ARG A 374 8.59 15.76 -3.09
N TYR A 375 8.06 16.24 -1.98
CA TYR A 375 6.63 16.14 -1.67
C TYR A 375 6.16 17.31 -0.81
N ALA A 376 4.85 17.56 -0.83
CA ALA A 376 4.19 18.48 0.09
C ALA A 376 3.54 17.72 1.24
N SER A 377 3.57 18.30 2.44
CA SER A 377 2.72 17.85 3.55
C SER A 377 1.32 18.44 3.36
N VAL A 378 0.37 17.57 3.01
CA VAL A 378 -1.02 17.95 2.76
C VAL A 378 -1.97 17.19 3.67
N GLY A 379 -3.12 17.80 3.95
CA GLY A 379 -4.23 17.12 4.59
C GLY A 379 -4.97 16.20 3.61
N ILE A 380 -5.85 15.34 4.12
CA ILE A 380 -6.69 14.46 3.30
C ILE A 380 -7.60 15.21 2.31
N ASP A 381 -7.83 16.49 2.53
CA ASP A 381 -8.57 17.41 1.64
C ASP A 381 -7.66 18.06 0.56
N GLY A 382 -6.39 17.69 0.51
CA GLY A 382 -5.40 18.22 -0.44
C GLY A 382 -4.91 19.63 -0.14
N LYS A 383 -5.23 20.18 1.05
CA LYS A 383 -4.74 21.49 1.45
C LYS A 383 -3.36 21.40 2.07
N PHE A 384 -2.53 22.40 1.79
CA PHE A 384 -1.21 22.52 2.39
C PHE A 384 -1.28 22.90 3.87
N LEU A 385 -0.31 22.43 4.64
CA LEU A 385 -0.07 22.92 5.98
C LEU A 385 0.58 24.29 5.90
N ASN A 386 0.03 25.26 6.67
CA ASN A 386 0.56 26.64 6.81
C ASN A 386 0.91 27.29 5.45
N PRO A 387 -0.06 27.44 4.53
CA PRO A 387 0.22 28.03 3.24
C PRO A 387 0.64 29.51 3.39
N ASP A 388 1.71 29.88 2.70
CA ASP A 388 2.12 31.25 2.57
C ASP A 388 1.02 32.06 1.87
N PRO A 389 0.54 33.18 2.43
CA PRO A 389 -0.61 33.91 1.90
C PRO A 389 -0.38 34.58 0.54
N MET A 390 0.88 34.77 0.14
CA MET A 390 1.22 35.38 -1.17
C MET A 390 1.43 34.33 -2.24
N THR A 391 2.11 33.22 -1.92
CA THR A 391 2.50 32.21 -2.91
C THR A 391 1.55 31.02 -2.91
N GLY A 392 0.79 30.79 -1.84
CA GLY A 392 -0.03 29.60 -1.62
C GLY A 392 0.78 28.34 -1.30
N TRP A 393 2.10 28.44 -1.18
CA TRP A 393 2.98 27.30 -0.90
C TRP A 393 2.98 27.02 0.61
N GLY A 394 2.81 25.74 0.95
CA GLY A 394 2.87 25.27 2.34
C GLY A 394 4.20 24.61 2.69
N LEU A 395 4.16 23.65 3.60
CA LEU A 395 5.31 22.82 3.98
C LEU A 395 5.68 21.86 2.88
N TRP A 396 6.93 21.95 2.42
CA TRP A 396 7.55 21.04 1.46
C TRP A 396 8.75 20.34 2.06
N SER A 397 8.98 19.10 1.63
CA SER A 397 10.19 18.36 1.89
C SER A 397 10.91 18.06 0.58
N ASP A 398 12.20 18.34 0.57
CA ASP A 398 13.17 17.86 -0.40
C ASP A 398 14.04 16.82 0.30
N GLU A 399 14.05 15.60 -0.19
CA GLU A 399 14.84 14.52 0.36
C GLU A 399 15.88 14.06 -0.66
N TYR A 400 17.14 14.04 -0.25
CA TYR A 400 18.24 13.58 -1.06
C TYR A 400 18.71 12.23 -0.54
N PHE A 401 18.63 11.21 -1.38
CA PHE A 401 19.07 9.85 -1.08
C PHE A 401 20.39 9.59 -1.80
N THR A 402 21.50 9.65 -1.07
CA THR A 402 22.82 9.31 -1.57
C THR A 402 23.13 7.87 -1.25
N ILE A 403 23.15 7.00 -2.27
CA ILE A 403 23.20 5.56 -2.16
C ILE A 403 24.55 5.04 -2.67
N TYR A 404 25.19 4.18 -1.90
CA TYR A 404 26.49 3.59 -2.22
C TYR A 404 26.42 2.09 -2.51
N PRO A 405 27.44 1.51 -3.19
CA PRO A 405 27.44 0.09 -3.55
C PRO A 405 27.33 -0.90 -2.38
N ASP A 406 27.70 -0.47 -1.17
CA ASP A 406 27.52 -1.27 0.07
C ASP A 406 26.10 -1.32 0.60
N GLY A 407 25.13 -0.74 -0.13
CA GLY A 407 23.73 -0.69 0.26
C GLY A 407 23.40 0.36 1.34
N VAL A 408 24.37 1.16 1.75
CA VAL A 408 24.16 2.24 2.70
C VAL A 408 23.68 3.48 1.97
N THR A 409 22.55 4.02 2.42
CA THR A 409 21.93 5.23 1.91
C THR A 409 22.03 6.33 2.96
N VAL A 410 22.51 7.51 2.57
CA VAL A 410 22.31 8.72 3.36
C VAL A 410 21.00 9.34 2.92
N ARG A 411 20.08 9.53 3.85
CA ARG A 411 18.84 10.28 3.67
C ARG A 411 19.02 11.66 4.31
N HIS A 412 19.12 12.68 3.47
CA HIS A 412 19.20 14.09 3.90
C HIS A 412 17.84 14.74 3.60
N VAL A 413 17.14 15.18 4.63
CA VAL A 413 15.81 15.80 4.57
C VAL A 413 15.96 17.30 4.73
N VAL A 414 15.41 18.08 3.81
CA VAL A 414 15.33 19.54 3.87
C VAL A 414 13.86 19.94 3.82
N ALA A 415 13.33 20.41 4.93
CA ALA A 415 11.94 20.86 5.04
C ALA A 415 11.87 22.38 4.93
N THR A 416 11.19 22.88 3.90
CA THR A 416 10.99 24.31 3.68
C THR A 416 9.65 24.76 4.28
N ASN A 417 9.60 25.96 4.84
CA ASN A 417 8.43 26.54 5.50
C ASN A 417 7.97 25.75 6.73
N HIS A 418 8.90 25.06 7.39
CA HIS A 418 8.64 24.25 8.57
C HIS A 418 8.84 25.06 9.85
N ASN A 419 7.77 25.68 10.35
CA ASN A 419 7.77 26.47 11.61
C ASN A 419 7.18 25.71 12.80
N ALA A 420 6.67 24.50 12.59
CA ALA A 420 6.01 23.73 13.65
C ALA A 420 6.99 22.79 14.35
N GLY A 421 6.92 22.73 15.68
CA GLY A 421 7.71 21.80 16.50
C GLY A 421 7.10 20.40 16.51
N GLY A 422 6.99 19.74 15.36
CA GLY A 422 6.30 18.46 15.24
C GLY A 422 6.98 17.44 14.35
N GLU A 423 8.16 17.75 13.87
CA GLU A 423 8.91 16.84 13.02
C GLU A 423 9.37 15.61 13.81
N TRP A 424 9.05 14.44 13.30
CA TRP A 424 9.44 13.15 13.85
C TRP A 424 9.65 12.17 12.71
N GLN A 425 10.58 11.30 12.89
CA GLN A 425 10.81 10.20 12.00
C GLN A 425 10.03 8.99 12.50
N GLU A 426 9.36 8.30 11.61
CA GLU A 426 8.60 7.09 11.90
C GLU A 426 9.07 5.94 11.02
N THR A 427 9.50 4.84 11.65
CA THR A 427 9.86 3.62 10.94
C THR A 427 8.60 2.87 10.54
N LEU A 428 8.27 2.92 9.26
CA LEU A 428 7.08 2.31 8.67
C LEU A 428 7.42 0.97 8.02
N LEU A 429 6.55 0.01 8.23
CA LEU A 429 6.63 -1.31 7.61
C LEU A 429 5.35 -1.55 6.82
N TYR A 430 5.47 -2.22 5.68
CA TYR A 430 4.34 -2.46 4.80
C TYR A 430 4.05 -3.94 4.69
N ASN A 431 2.76 -4.28 4.84
CA ASN A 431 2.28 -5.63 4.57
C ASN A 431 1.73 -5.71 3.15
N GLN A 432 2.10 -6.74 2.44
CA GLN A 432 1.46 -7.13 1.19
C GLN A 432 0.00 -7.54 1.46
N PRO A 433 -0.93 -7.39 0.49
CA PRO A 433 -2.24 -8.01 0.57
C PRO A 433 -2.11 -9.51 0.85
N GLY A 434 -2.91 -10.01 1.79
CA GLY A 434 -2.83 -11.39 2.28
C GLY A 434 -1.85 -11.60 3.43
N MET A 435 -1.09 -10.57 3.83
CA MET A 435 -0.13 -10.65 4.94
C MET A 435 -0.58 -9.82 6.15
N ARG A 436 -0.25 -10.30 7.32
CA ARG A 436 -0.40 -9.61 8.61
C ARG A 436 0.96 -9.04 9.03
N PRO A 437 1.01 -8.08 9.97
CA PRO A 437 2.28 -7.63 10.55
C PRO A 437 3.17 -8.76 11.05
N GLU A 438 2.59 -9.81 11.65
CA GLU A 438 3.29 -10.98 12.15
C GLU A 438 3.89 -11.87 11.04
N ASP A 439 3.47 -11.68 9.78
CA ASP A 439 4.08 -12.34 8.62
C ASP A 439 5.27 -11.52 8.08
N THR A 440 5.34 -10.24 8.43
CA THR A 440 6.39 -9.30 8.02
C THR A 440 7.56 -9.25 9.01
N VAL A 441 7.26 -9.22 10.32
CA VAL A 441 8.26 -9.11 11.38
C VAL A 441 8.09 -10.19 12.44
N ASP A 442 9.17 -10.50 13.16
CA ASP A 442 9.07 -11.28 14.38
C ASP A 442 8.39 -10.45 15.49
N LEU A 443 7.80 -11.12 16.48
CA LEU A 443 7.24 -10.40 17.63
C LEU A 443 8.33 -9.66 18.44
N LYS A 444 9.57 -10.13 18.43
CA LYS A 444 10.76 -9.39 18.88
C LYS A 444 11.23 -8.47 17.74
N ALA A 445 10.41 -7.47 17.41
CA ALA A 445 10.44 -6.80 16.12
C ALA A 445 11.56 -5.75 15.97
N LEU A 446 12.08 -5.20 17.05
CA LEU A 446 13.01 -4.08 17.02
C LEU A 446 14.20 -4.34 17.92
N THR A 447 15.42 -4.24 17.39
CA THR A 447 16.66 -4.24 18.15
C THR A 447 17.35 -2.89 18.01
N LEU A 448 17.73 -2.31 19.14
CA LEU A 448 18.51 -1.07 19.24
C LEU A 448 19.92 -1.39 19.75
N ALA A 449 20.89 -0.60 19.29
CA ALA A 449 22.25 -0.63 19.84
C ALA A 449 22.83 0.79 19.99
N ASN A 450 23.86 0.91 20.82
CA ASN A 450 24.74 2.08 20.86
C ASN A 450 26.09 1.81 20.19
N GLN A 451 26.95 2.81 20.13
CA GLN A 451 28.28 2.69 19.53
C GLN A 451 29.29 1.88 20.39
N ASN A 452 28.92 1.50 21.61
CA ASN A 452 29.68 0.58 22.44
C ASN A 452 29.33 -0.90 22.22
N GLY A 453 28.30 -1.16 21.38
CA GLY A 453 27.80 -2.51 21.09
C GLY A 453 26.81 -3.04 22.12
N GLU A 454 26.33 -2.21 23.05
CA GLU A 454 25.25 -2.58 23.96
C GLU A 454 23.94 -2.63 23.21
N THR A 455 23.12 -3.67 23.43
CA THR A 455 21.89 -3.92 22.67
C THR A 455 20.67 -4.09 23.56
N GLN A 456 19.49 -3.72 23.01
CA GLN A 456 18.19 -4.00 23.59
C GLN A 456 17.21 -4.41 22.48
N THR A 457 16.53 -5.54 22.70
CA THR A 457 15.46 -5.99 21.78
C THR A 457 14.10 -5.80 22.43
N TYR A 458 13.17 -5.21 21.67
CA TYR A 458 11.79 -4.96 22.07
C TYR A 458 10.84 -5.99 21.47
N SER A 459 9.88 -6.46 22.27
CA SER A 459 8.89 -7.47 21.90
C SER A 459 7.47 -6.90 21.94
N TRP A 460 6.64 -7.31 20.97
CA TRP A 460 5.20 -7.05 20.89
C TRP A 460 4.36 -8.27 21.27
N GLU A 461 4.93 -9.29 21.92
CA GLU A 461 4.20 -10.50 22.35
C GLU A 461 2.96 -10.13 23.21
N ASP A 462 3.10 -9.12 24.07
CA ASP A 462 2.03 -8.60 24.91
C ASP A 462 1.41 -7.29 24.39
N GLY A 463 1.55 -7.01 23.10
CA GLY A 463 1.18 -5.74 22.45
C GLY A 463 2.34 -4.74 22.51
N SER A 464 2.06 -3.43 22.33
CA SER A 464 3.11 -2.41 22.32
C SER A 464 3.98 -2.47 23.57
N PRO A 465 5.32 -2.53 23.44
CA PRO A 465 6.25 -2.64 24.57
C PRO A 465 6.25 -1.41 25.48
N VAL A 466 5.75 -0.28 24.96
CA VAL A 466 5.64 0.96 25.73
C VAL A 466 4.23 1.52 25.58
N LYS A 467 3.48 1.56 26.69
CA LYS A 467 2.15 2.15 26.70
C LYS A 467 2.24 3.68 26.65
N LEU A 468 1.52 4.30 25.74
CA LEU A 468 1.47 5.77 25.58
C LEU A 468 0.97 6.48 26.86
N LYS A 469 0.14 5.81 27.64
CA LYS A 469 -0.31 6.24 28.97
C LYS A 469 -0.10 5.10 29.93
N ASP A 470 1.01 5.09 30.65
CA ASP A 470 1.18 4.20 31.78
C ASP A 470 0.52 4.84 33.01
N PRO A 471 -0.53 4.21 33.58
CA PRO A 471 -1.13 4.71 34.83
C PRO A 471 -0.19 4.65 36.03
N LYS A 472 0.95 3.97 35.94
CA LYS A 472 1.90 3.73 37.02
C LYS A 472 3.14 4.65 37.03
N GLY A 473 3.26 5.58 36.09
CA GLY A 473 4.37 6.53 36.08
C GLY A 473 4.92 6.90 34.70
N PRO A 474 6.05 7.63 34.63
CA PRO A 474 6.67 8.03 33.39
C PRO A 474 7.15 6.81 32.60
N ARG A 475 7.04 6.87 31.26
CA ARG A 475 7.50 5.83 30.33
C ARG A 475 8.95 5.47 30.62
N GLN A 476 9.21 4.19 30.87
CA GLN A 476 10.57 3.69 31.01
C GLN A 476 10.97 3.03 29.68
N PHE A 477 11.95 3.61 29.00
CA PHE A 477 12.60 3.01 27.85
C PHE A 477 13.85 2.30 28.36
N LEU A 478 14.01 1.05 27.93
CA LEU A 478 15.19 0.23 28.26
C LEU A 478 16.28 0.37 27.19
N ASN A 479 16.28 1.46 26.45
CA ASN A 479 17.30 1.70 25.43
C ASN A 479 18.70 1.71 26.06
N PRO A 480 19.71 1.14 25.40
CA PRO A 480 21.10 1.41 25.75
C PRO A 480 21.34 2.93 25.80
N GLU A 481 22.23 3.35 26.68
CA GLU A 481 22.60 4.77 26.74
C GLU A 481 23.13 5.24 25.38
N ASN A 482 22.63 6.37 24.87
CA ASN A 482 22.96 6.91 23.56
C ASN A 482 22.73 5.93 22.38
N ALA A 483 21.71 5.07 22.49
CA ALA A 483 21.33 4.18 21.38
C ALA A 483 21.01 4.99 20.12
N ASN A 484 21.72 4.70 19.04
CA ASN A 484 21.57 5.40 17.75
C ASN A 484 21.65 4.46 16.55
N ILE A 485 21.59 3.14 16.78
CA ILE A 485 21.55 2.11 15.74
C ILE A 485 20.29 1.30 15.94
N GLN A 486 19.57 1.02 14.85
CA GLN A 486 18.31 0.31 14.83
C GLN A 486 18.32 -0.77 13.76
N ILE A 487 17.84 -1.97 14.09
CA ILE A 487 17.46 -3.01 13.12
C ILE A 487 16.00 -3.42 13.37
N VAL A 488 15.23 -3.51 12.31
CA VAL A 488 13.92 -4.17 12.32
C VAL A 488 14.10 -5.65 12.00
N ASN A 489 13.60 -6.52 12.86
CA ASN A 489 13.71 -7.97 12.72
C ASN A 489 12.67 -8.51 11.74
N PHE A 490 12.86 -8.26 10.45
CA PHE A 490 12.09 -8.84 9.36
C PHE A 490 12.16 -10.37 9.37
N ARG A 491 11.09 -11.01 8.89
CA ARG A 491 11.08 -12.44 8.53
C ARG A 491 11.78 -12.69 7.21
N SER A 492 13.00 -12.17 7.10
CA SER A 492 13.88 -12.27 5.94
C SER A 492 15.33 -12.34 6.38
N LYS A 493 16.22 -12.73 5.48
CA LYS A 493 17.66 -12.71 5.74
C LYS A 493 18.17 -11.27 5.79
N TRP A 494 17.72 -10.43 4.84
CA TRP A 494 18.08 -9.03 4.78
C TRP A 494 17.07 -8.19 5.55
N ARG A 495 17.57 -7.45 6.56
CA ARG A 495 16.78 -6.68 7.51
C ARG A 495 17.09 -5.19 7.40
N PRO A 496 16.08 -4.31 7.45
CA PRO A 496 16.31 -2.87 7.36
C PRO A 496 16.97 -2.35 8.64
N PHE A 497 17.92 -1.44 8.47
CA PHE A 497 18.57 -0.75 9.56
C PHE A 497 18.55 0.76 9.37
N ILE A 498 18.65 1.48 10.47
CA ILE A 498 18.83 2.93 10.52
C ILE A 498 20.00 3.24 11.46
N VAL A 499 20.85 4.17 11.07
CA VAL A 499 21.85 4.79 11.96
C VAL A 499 21.55 6.26 12.06
N TYR A 500 21.39 6.72 13.29
CA TYR A 500 21.11 8.11 13.62
C TYR A 500 22.36 8.86 14.06
N GLU A 501 22.25 10.19 14.12
CA GLU A 501 23.21 11.01 14.85
C GLU A 501 23.17 10.67 16.36
N THR A 502 24.21 11.03 17.12
CA THR A 502 24.39 10.58 18.49
C THR A 502 23.33 11.08 19.47
N ASP A 503 22.74 12.24 19.24
CA ASP A 503 21.77 12.87 20.17
C ASP A 503 20.31 12.51 19.88
N VAL A 504 20.08 11.39 19.17
CA VAL A 504 18.73 10.91 18.87
C VAL A 504 18.07 10.29 20.10
N LYS A 505 16.75 10.49 20.21
CA LYS A 505 15.90 9.75 21.12
C LYS A 505 15.00 8.80 20.35
N ILE A 506 15.30 7.51 20.37
CA ILE A 506 14.47 6.47 19.75
C ILE A 506 13.38 6.04 20.73
N ILE A 507 12.14 6.00 20.26
CA ILE A 507 10.93 5.69 21.04
C ILE A 507 10.27 4.47 20.42
N PRO A 508 10.48 3.25 20.98
CA PRO A 508 9.87 2.02 20.48
C PRO A 508 8.40 1.94 20.87
N VAL A 509 7.56 2.57 20.10
CA VAL A 509 6.12 2.64 20.31
C VAL A 509 5.40 2.41 18.99
N GLY A 510 4.57 1.37 18.93
CA GLY A 510 3.53 1.32 17.92
C GLY A 510 2.49 2.41 18.22
N ILE A 511 2.11 3.19 17.22
CA ILE A 511 1.06 4.18 17.37
C ILE A 511 -0.29 3.46 17.34
N GLY A 512 -1.13 3.71 18.35
CA GLY A 512 -2.45 3.10 18.50
C GLY A 512 -2.46 1.81 19.34
N ALA A 513 -3.62 1.18 19.41
CA ALA A 513 -3.83 -0.07 20.15
C ALA A 513 -3.79 -1.28 19.23
N SER A 514 -3.21 -2.38 19.69
CA SER A 514 -3.37 -3.69 19.05
C SER A 514 -4.86 -4.07 18.98
N THR A 515 -5.21 -4.88 17.99
CA THR A 515 -6.55 -5.42 17.79
C THR A 515 -6.51 -6.95 17.86
N ASP A 516 -7.66 -7.59 17.80
CA ASP A 516 -7.72 -9.06 17.65
C ASP A 516 -7.11 -9.52 16.31
N TYR A 517 -6.98 -8.61 15.34
CA TYR A 517 -6.34 -8.88 14.05
C TYR A 517 -4.83 -9.02 14.16
N SER A 518 -4.15 -8.15 14.93
CA SER A 518 -2.69 -8.11 15.05
C SER A 518 -2.24 -7.57 16.40
N LYS A 519 -1.07 -8.02 16.87
CA LYS A 519 -0.35 -7.44 18.02
C LYS A 519 0.18 -6.04 17.73
N PHE A 520 0.34 -5.70 16.46
CA PHE A 520 0.78 -4.39 15.98
C PHE A 520 -0.41 -3.56 15.56
N PRO A 521 -0.48 -2.26 15.88
CA PRO A 521 -1.41 -1.34 15.25
C PRO A 521 -1.14 -1.27 13.75
N CYS A 522 -2.19 -1.38 12.92
CA CYS A 522 -2.03 -1.52 11.48
C CYS A 522 -3.17 -0.81 10.75
N TRP A 523 -2.85 -0.09 9.66
CA TRP A 523 -3.81 0.71 8.88
C TRP A 523 -3.77 0.41 7.39
N ASN A 524 -4.96 0.45 6.75
CA ASN A 524 -5.15 0.23 5.31
C ASN A 524 -5.17 1.52 4.47
N HIS A 525 -4.99 2.71 5.04
CA HIS A 525 -5.11 3.95 4.28
C HIS A 525 -3.88 4.28 3.42
N TRP A 526 -2.78 3.57 3.62
CA TRP A 526 -1.55 3.67 2.85
C TRP A 526 -0.75 2.35 2.98
N PRO A 527 0.03 1.90 2.00
CA PRO A 527 0.15 2.40 0.62
C PRO A 527 -1.11 2.12 -0.20
N VAL A 528 -1.22 2.77 -1.34
CA VAL A 528 -2.24 2.51 -2.37
C VAL A 528 -3.68 2.56 -1.83
N ALA A 529 -4.11 3.66 -1.25
CA ALA A 529 -5.47 3.79 -0.75
C ALA A 529 -6.47 4.17 -1.85
N GLN A 530 -7.64 3.53 -1.82
CA GLN A 530 -8.74 3.83 -2.73
C GLN A 530 -9.49 5.13 -2.40
N LEU A 531 -9.53 5.52 -1.13
CA LEU A 531 -10.28 6.68 -0.67
C LEU A 531 -9.35 7.72 -0.04
N PRO A 532 -9.65 9.01 -0.18
CA PRO A 532 -9.06 10.07 0.61
C PRO A 532 -9.57 9.94 2.05
N ASN A 533 -8.97 9.06 2.81
CA ASN A 533 -9.33 8.74 4.18
C ASN A 533 -8.07 8.51 4.98
N ASP A 534 -8.04 9.08 6.15
CA ASP A 534 -6.94 8.92 7.06
C ASP A 534 -7.39 8.10 8.29
N GLY A 535 -6.99 6.83 8.35
CA GLY A 535 -7.05 6.07 9.57
C GLY A 535 -8.10 4.98 9.67
N ARG A 536 -8.39 4.24 8.62
CA ARG A 536 -9.04 2.94 8.78
C ARG A 536 -8.03 1.90 9.28
N LYS A 537 -8.28 1.31 10.45
CA LYS A 537 -7.52 0.14 10.92
C LYS A 537 -7.67 -1.04 9.96
N ALA A 538 -6.57 -1.77 9.76
CA ALA A 538 -6.61 -3.08 9.16
C ALA A 538 -7.25 -4.07 10.14
N LEU A 539 -8.26 -4.79 9.68
CA LEU A 539 -8.96 -5.85 10.43
C LEU A 539 -8.92 -7.19 9.71
N VAL A 540 -8.47 -7.15 8.46
CA VAL A 540 -8.26 -8.28 7.55
C VAL A 540 -7.11 -7.93 6.64
N SER A 541 -6.41 -8.94 6.15
CA SER A 541 -5.27 -8.76 5.24
C SER A 541 -5.68 -8.61 3.76
N ASP A 542 -6.80 -7.95 3.48
CA ASP A 542 -7.34 -7.83 2.12
C ASP A 542 -6.57 -6.79 1.27
N LYS A 543 -6.04 -5.76 1.91
CA LYS A 543 -5.38 -4.62 1.27
C LYS A 543 -3.91 -4.51 1.70
N PRO A 544 -3.07 -3.80 0.94
CA PRO A 544 -1.81 -3.33 1.49
C PRO A 544 -2.08 -2.52 2.76
N SER A 545 -1.20 -2.65 3.70
CA SER A 545 -1.31 -1.94 4.97
C SER A 545 0.06 -1.51 5.47
N HIS A 546 0.09 -0.61 6.45
CA HIS A 546 1.31 -0.23 7.12
C HIS A 546 1.14 -0.25 8.63
N PHE A 547 2.27 -0.38 9.32
CA PHE A 547 2.36 -0.24 10.76
C PHE A 547 3.72 0.37 11.14
N SER A 548 3.79 1.03 12.29
CA SER A 548 5.01 1.60 12.80
C SER A 548 5.53 0.84 14.02
N LEU A 549 6.85 0.72 14.12
CA LEU A 549 7.53 0.09 15.26
C LEU A 549 8.11 1.11 16.23
N CYS A 550 8.60 2.21 15.72
CA CYS A 550 9.19 3.25 16.54
C CYS A 550 9.14 4.60 15.84
N THR A 551 9.28 5.63 16.65
CA THR A 551 9.55 6.99 16.23
C THR A 551 10.89 7.44 16.78
N SER A 552 11.54 8.39 16.13
CA SER A 552 12.73 9.01 16.67
C SER A 552 12.59 10.53 16.72
N ARG A 553 13.21 11.13 17.70
CA ARG A 553 13.44 12.56 17.74
C ARG A 553 14.93 12.77 17.55
N GLY A 554 15.31 13.05 16.30
CA GLY A 554 16.69 13.28 15.92
C GLY A 554 17.12 14.71 16.11
N VAL A 555 18.36 14.97 15.74
CA VAL A 555 18.91 16.33 15.66
C VAL A 555 18.30 17.00 14.44
N ILE A 556 17.43 17.96 14.68
CA ILE A 556 16.86 18.82 13.65
C ILE A 556 17.62 20.12 13.68
N ARG A 557 18.34 20.42 12.62
CA ARG A 557 19.01 21.70 12.44
C ARG A 557 18.03 22.72 11.88
N ARG A 558 17.83 23.81 12.58
CA ARG A 558 17.00 24.91 12.08
C ARG A 558 17.76 25.72 11.06
N THR A 559 17.10 25.99 9.91
CA THR A 559 17.58 26.87 8.86
C THR A 559 16.70 28.12 8.79
N PRO A 560 17.12 29.20 8.13
CA PRO A 560 16.27 30.39 7.95
C PRO A 560 14.93 30.07 7.31
N ASP A 561 14.88 29.11 6.39
CA ASP A 561 13.70 28.78 5.59
C ASP A 561 12.98 27.51 6.10
N GLY A 562 13.46 26.87 7.17
CA GLY A 562 12.84 25.65 7.69
C GLY A 562 13.73 24.80 8.59
N SER A 563 13.98 23.56 8.20
CA SER A 563 14.81 22.61 8.98
C SER A 563 15.48 21.56 8.10
N GLU A 564 16.52 20.92 8.61
CA GLU A 564 17.15 19.77 8.01
C GLU A 564 17.49 18.68 9.02
N SER A 565 17.52 17.43 8.56
CA SER A 565 17.96 16.26 9.31
C SER A 565 18.62 15.23 8.40
N VAL A 566 19.44 14.34 8.97
CA VAL A 566 20.16 13.34 8.21
C VAL A 566 20.22 12.00 8.96
N TYR A 567 20.08 10.90 8.20
CA TYR A 567 20.09 9.53 8.71
C TYR A 567 20.81 8.61 7.72
N LEU A 568 21.37 7.49 8.22
CA LEU A 568 21.76 6.39 7.34
C LEU A 568 20.69 5.30 7.33
N TYR A 569 20.44 4.77 6.16
CA TYR A 569 19.52 3.67 5.91
C TYR A 569 20.20 2.55 5.13
N GLY A 570 19.68 1.34 5.23
CA GLY A 570 20.11 0.24 4.40
C GLY A 570 19.46 -1.08 4.80
N MET A 571 19.94 -2.14 4.18
CA MET A 571 19.57 -3.52 4.49
C MET A 571 20.82 -4.31 4.86
N THR A 572 20.73 -5.19 5.84
CA THR A 572 21.85 -6.03 6.28
C THR A 572 21.40 -7.45 6.60
N ASP A 573 22.23 -8.43 6.26
CA ASP A 573 22.09 -9.83 6.69
C ASP A 573 22.95 -10.13 7.94
N GLN A 574 23.64 -9.12 8.46
CA GLN A 574 24.55 -9.23 9.60
C GLN A 574 23.85 -8.83 10.92
N PRO A 575 24.39 -9.23 12.08
CA PRO A 575 23.90 -8.78 13.37
C PRO A 575 24.14 -7.28 13.58
N ILE A 576 23.37 -6.67 14.50
CA ILE A 576 23.36 -5.21 14.71
C ILE A 576 24.74 -4.65 15.11
N GLU A 577 25.54 -5.43 15.80
CA GLU A 577 26.90 -5.04 16.24
C GLU A 577 27.83 -4.77 15.06
N SER A 578 27.58 -5.40 13.92
CA SER A 578 28.33 -5.16 12.67
C SER A 578 28.17 -3.75 12.11
N LEU A 579 27.12 -3.02 12.54
CA LEU A 579 26.85 -1.64 12.16
C LEU A 579 27.59 -0.61 13.03
N VAL A 580 28.17 -1.03 14.16
CA VAL A 580 28.88 -0.12 15.07
C VAL A 580 30.04 0.60 14.37
N PRO A 581 30.91 -0.06 13.57
CA PRO A 581 31.95 0.65 12.83
C PRO A 581 31.42 1.65 11.80
N LEU A 582 30.31 1.35 11.14
CA LEU A 582 29.62 2.27 10.23
C LEU A 582 29.11 3.49 11.00
N ALA A 583 28.44 3.28 12.12
CA ALA A 583 27.89 4.36 12.95
C ALA A 583 29.01 5.28 13.48
N LYS A 584 30.12 4.71 13.97
CA LYS A 584 31.30 5.46 14.41
C LYS A 584 31.92 6.25 13.27
N SER A 585 32.17 5.63 12.11
CA SER A 585 32.80 6.29 10.97
C SER A 585 31.97 7.45 10.42
N TRP A 586 30.63 7.38 10.51
CA TRP A 586 29.75 8.43 10.05
C TRP A 586 29.56 9.56 11.07
N ASN A 587 29.43 9.22 12.36
CA ASN A 587 29.26 10.21 13.42
C ASN A 587 30.57 10.88 13.83
N SER A 588 31.68 10.17 13.73
CA SER A 588 33.02 10.61 14.13
C SER A 588 34.02 10.21 13.02
N ALA A 589 33.85 10.81 11.84
CA ALA A 589 34.71 10.49 10.71
C ALA A 589 36.19 10.83 10.99
N PRO A 590 37.15 9.96 10.58
CA PRO A 590 38.59 10.25 10.72
C PRO A 590 39.00 11.62 10.15
N ALA A 591 39.85 12.31 10.87
CA ALA A 591 40.42 13.56 10.38
C ALA A 591 41.26 13.32 9.11
N VAL A 592 41.11 14.23 8.13
CA VAL A 592 41.86 14.16 6.86
C VAL A 592 43.03 15.11 6.85
N THR A 593 44.18 14.62 6.38
CA THR A 593 45.41 15.43 6.17
C THR A 593 45.85 15.27 4.72
N LEU A 594 45.93 16.38 3.98
CA LEU A 594 46.40 16.41 2.60
C LEU A 594 47.93 16.35 2.55
N ALA A 595 48.47 15.66 1.54
CA ALA A 595 49.85 15.73 1.14
C ALA A 595 49.97 16.56 -0.17
N GLY A 596 50.62 17.71 -0.11
CA GLY A 596 50.82 18.57 -1.29
C GLY A 596 49.82 19.74 -1.39
N SER A 597 49.94 20.53 -2.47
CA SER A 597 49.28 21.84 -2.63
C SER A 597 48.30 21.94 -3.81
N GLY A 598 48.03 20.85 -4.54
CA GLY A 598 47.15 20.90 -5.73
C GLY A 598 45.67 20.82 -5.41
N PHE A 599 45.32 20.57 -4.16
CA PHE A 599 43.94 20.39 -3.71
C PHE A 599 43.69 21.09 -2.38
N GLU A 600 42.43 21.39 -2.12
CA GLU A 600 41.94 21.89 -0.85
C GLU A 600 40.92 20.89 -0.28
N SER A 601 41.02 20.56 1.00
CA SER A 601 40.04 19.70 1.68
C SER A 601 38.94 20.54 2.28
N GLN A 602 37.68 20.16 1.98
CA GLN A 602 36.48 20.66 2.66
C GLN A 602 36.08 19.80 3.88
N GLY A 603 36.86 18.73 4.15
CA GLY A 603 36.57 17.78 5.23
C GLY A 603 35.54 16.74 4.87
N TYR A 604 34.92 16.17 5.90
CA TYR A 604 33.89 15.15 5.76
C TYR A 604 32.50 15.77 5.72
N ASP A 605 31.80 15.55 4.64
CA ASP A 605 30.40 15.92 4.49
C ASP A 605 29.47 14.75 4.92
N LYS A 606 28.84 14.92 6.08
CA LYS A 606 27.92 13.94 6.66
C LYS A 606 26.70 13.72 5.78
N ASN A 607 26.22 14.74 5.09
CA ASN A 607 25.02 14.69 4.23
C ASN A 607 25.25 13.87 2.95
N GLN A 608 26.52 13.59 2.60
CA GLN A 608 26.89 12.72 1.50
C GLN A 608 27.64 11.45 1.96
N ARG A 609 28.05 11.34 3.23
CA ARG A 609 28.96 10.30 3.73
C ARG A 609 30.26 10.26 2.93
N ALA A 610 30.83 11.40 2.61
CA ALA A 610 32.00 11.51 1.76
C ALA A 610 32.99 12.61 2.23
N TYR A 611 34.29 12.43 1.95
CA TYR A 611 35.25 13.50 2.06
C TYR A 611 35.23 14.30 0.77
N VAL A 612 35.25 15.63 0.88
CA VAL A 612 35.16 16.56 -0.25
C VAL A 612 36.44 17.29 -0.43
N PHE A 613 36.94 17.33 -1.67
CA PHE A 613 38.15 18.00 -2.08
C PHE A 613 37.86 18.90 -3.29
N ASN A 614 38.54 20.05 -3.37
CA ASN A 614 38.51 20.93 -4.53
C ASN A 614 39.83 20.87 -5.23
N ALA A 615 39.88 20.50 -6.51
CA ALA A 615 41.06 20.63 -7.34
C ALA A 615 41.29 22.12 -7.68
N GLN A 616 42.49 22.61 -7.47
CA GLN A 616 42.82 24.01 -7.78
C GLN A 616 42.94 24.26 -9.29
N SER A 617 43.15 23.21 -10.08
CA SER A 617 43.01 23.22 -11.53
C SER A 617 42.61 21.84 -12.04
N PRO A 618 41.99 21.73 -13.23
CA PRO A 618 41.68 20.43 -13.85
C PRO A 618 42.93 19.58 -14.17
N GLU A 619 44.09 20.17 -14.15
CA GLU A 619 45.38 19.54 -14.42
C GLU A 619 46.19 19.26 -13.13
N ALA A 620 45.56 19.42 -11.96
CA ALA A 620 46.17 19.10 -10.67
C ALA A 620 46.78 17.70 -10.71
N GLY A 621 47.95 17.54 -10.08
CA GLY A 621 48.65 16.26 -9.97
C GLY A 621 47.84 15.21 -9.17
N PRO A 622 48.50 14.17 -8.65
CA PRO A 622 47.82 13.19 -7.82
C PRO A 622 47.26 13.81 -6.53
N LEU A 623 46.08 13.39 -6.13
CA LEU A 623 45.50 13.71 -4.82
C LEU A 623 45.95 12.65 -3.82
N GLU A 624 46.82 13.04 -2.87
CA GLU A 624 47.27 12.16 -1.81
C GLU A 624 46.84 12.72 -0.45
N PHE A 625 46.23 11.88 0.39
CA PHE A 625 45.78 12.27 1.72
C PHE A 625 45.77 11.08 2.66
N THR A 626 45.75 11.38 3.94
CA THR A 626 45.67 10.38 5.01
C THR A 626 44.46 10.61 5.87
N LEU A 627 43.75 9.52 6.23
CA LEU A 627 42.72 9.50 7.22
C LEU A 627 43.30 8.99 8.54
N ASP A 628 43.17 9.79 9.62
CA ASP A 628 43.70 9.47 10.95
C ASP A 628 42.73 8.58 11.73
N ALA A 629 42.55 7.35 11.24
CA ALA A 629 41.60 6.40 11.78
C ALA A 629 42.12 5.74 13.06
N ASN A 630 41.16 5.43 13.94
CA ASN A 630 41.35 4.66 15.19
C ASN A 630 40.07 3.87 15.54
N GLY A 631 40.02 3.23 16.69
CA GLY A 631 38.86 2.41 17.13
C GLY A 631 37.56 3.17 17.34
N ASP A 632 37.63 4.48 17.63
CA ASP A 632 36.46 5.33 17.83
C ASP A 632 36.12 6.19 16.62
N SER A 633 37.04 6.25 15.66
CA SER A 633 36.91 6.97 14.40
C SER A 633 37.45 6.08 13.26
N PRO A 634 36.80 4.96 12.94
CA PRO A 634 37.29 4.03 11.93
C PRO A 634 37.00 4.50 10.49
N VAL A 635 37.79 4.05 9.55
CA VAL A 635 37.44 4.07 8.12
C VAL A 635 36.47 2.91 7.86
N HIS A 636 35.31 3.20 7.25
CA HIS A 636 34.33 2.21 6.85
C HIS A 636 33.74 2.53 5.48
N ASN A 637 34.21 1.85 4.44
CA ASN A 637 33.81 2.01 3.06
C ASN A 637 33.70 3.50 2.64
N PRO A 638 34.80 4.26 2.69
CA PRO A 638 34.76 5.70 2.48
C PRO A 638 34.43 6.05 1.05
N ALA A 639 33.80 7.23 0.86
CA ALA A 639 33.64 7.87 -0.42
C ALA A 639 34.39 9.19 -0.46
N PHE A 640 34.83 9.58 -1.66
CA PHE A 640 35.55 10.81 -1.94
C PHE A 640 34.87 11.53 -3.10
N VAL A 641 34.62 12.81 -2.94
CA VAL A 641 34.18 13.71 -4.01
C VAL A 641 35.28 14.71 -4.31
N VAL A 642 35.74 14.74 -5.55
CA VAL A 642 36.80 15.67 -5.97
C VAL A 642 36.22 16.60 -7.03
N ASN A 643 35.88 17.82 -6.61
CA ASN A 643 35.32 18.83 -7.47
C ASN A 643 36.37 19.28 -8.48
N ASN A 644 35.98 19.55 -9.72
CA ASN A 644 36.84 19.98 -10.83
C ASN A 644 37.98 19.02 -11.18
N TRP A 645 37.80 17.71 -10.96
CA TRP A 645 38.78 16.69 -11.37
C TRP A 645 38.97 16.61 -12.89
N GLY A 646 37.94 16.91 -13.66
CA GLY A 646 37.87 16.66 -15.09
C GLY A 646 37.45 15.19 -15.41
N SER A 647 37.61 14.77 -16.66
CA SER A 647 37.23 13.44 -17.13
C SER A 647 38.42 12.47 -17.23
N ARG A 648 39.49 12.70 -16.48
CA ARG A 648 40.72 11.86 -16.51
C ARG A 648 40.44 10.51 -15.85
N PRO A 649 40.91 9.38 -16.41
CA PRO A 649 40.83 8.07 -15.74
C PRO A 649 41.50 8.13 -14.35
N VAL A 650 41.12 7.26 -13.46
CA VAL A 650 41.55 7.28 -12.06
C VAL A 650 42.15 5.94 -11.64
N GLY A 651 43.37 5.98 -11.09
CA GLY A 651 43.98 4.89 -10.35
C GLY A 651 43.93 5.17 -8.84
N LEU A 652 43.88 4.12 -8.03
CA LEU A 652 43.90 4.20 -6.57
C LEU A 652 45.06 3.41 -6.00
N MET A 653 45.84 4.04 -5.13
CA MET A 653 46.73 3.36 -4.19
C MET A 653 46.18 3.50 -2.77
N LEU A 654 46.16 2.40 -2.04
CA LEU A 654 45.77 2.32 -0.63
C LEU A 654 46.98 1.80 0.18
N ASP A 655 47.47 2.60 1.12
CA ASP A 655 48.66 2.28 1.92
C ASP A 655 49.86 1.83 1.06
N GLY A 656 50.02 2.48 -0.10
CA GLY A 656 51.09 2.20 -1.07
C GLY A 656 50.86 0.99 -1.98
N GLN A 657 49.68 0.33 -1.91
CA GLN A 657 49.31 -0.79 -2.78
C GLN A 657 48.30 -0.34 -3.83
N ASP A 658 48.50 -0.72 -5.09
CA ASP A 658 47.55 -0.47 -6.15
C ASP A 658 46.28 -1.30 -5.97
N ILE A 659 45.14 -0.65 -6.06
CA ILE A 659 43.83 -1.29 -6.01
C ILE A 659 43.19 -1.20 -7.40
N PRO A 660 42.95 -2.32 -8.09
CA PRO A 660 42.34 -2.30 -9.41
C PRO A 660 40.91 -1.87 -9.36
N ARG A 661 40.41 -1.17 -10.40
CA ARG A 661 39.01 -0.87 -10.57
C ARG A 661 38.20 -2.16 -10.58
N GLY A 662 37.11 -2.20 -9.80
CA GLY A 662 36.23 -3.36 -9.64
C GLY A 662 35.29 -3.21 -8.47
N LYS A 663 34.99 -4.30 -7.78
CA LYS A 663 34.04 -4.27 -6.67
C LYS A 663 34.55 -3.51 -5.44
N ASP A 664 35.87 -3.46 -5.23
CA ASP A 664 36.47 -2.84 -4.05
C ASP A 664 36.94 -1.38 -4.29
N PHE A 665 37.06 -0.99 -5.55
CA PHE A 665 37.36 0.40 -5.97
C PHE A 665 36.49 0.75 -7.16
N ARG A 666 35.60 1.71 -6.96
CA ARG A 666 34.67 2.21 -7.96
C ARG A 666 34.81 3.71 -8.09
N PHE A 667 34.60 4.21 -9.29
CA PHE A 667 34.56 5.66 -9.52
C PHE A 667 33.59 5.98 -10.66
N GLY A 668 33.08 7.19 -10.63
CA GLY A 668 32.25 7.77 -11.67
C GLY A 668 32.42 9.27 -11.72
N TYR A 669 31.83 9.90 -12.73
CA TYR A 669 31.94 11.34 -12.94
C TYR A 669 30.54 11.96 -12.84
N HIS A 670 30.47 13.10 -12.16
CA HIS A 670 29.29 13.94 -12.12
C HIS A 670 29.59 15.25 -12.86
N LYS A 671 28.85 15.52 -13.95
CA LYS A 671 28.96 16.76 -14.71
C LYS A 671 28.11 17.84 -14.08
N THR A 672 28.72 18.94 -13.73
CA THR A 672 28.09 20.16 -13.20
C THR A 672 28.22 21.30 -14.20
N VAL A 673 27.58 22.45 -13.90
CA VAL A 673 27.78 23.67 -14.69
C VAL A 673 29.20 24.25 -14.57
N ASP A 674 29.89 23.95 -13.48
CA ASP A 674 31.23 24.46 -13.17
C ASP A 674 32.37 23.52 -13.62
N GLY A 675 32.04 22.27 -13.99
CA GLY A 675 33.07 21.29 -14.40
C GLY A 675 32.62 19.85 -14.34
N THR A 676 33.59 18.97 -14.16
CA THR A 676 33.33 17.52 -13.96
C THR A 676 33.97 17.09 -12.66
N ASP A 677 33.16 16.62 -11.75
CA ASP A 677 33.56 16.10 -10.46
C ASP A 677 33.79 14.59 -10.55
N LEU A 678 34.80 14.12 -9.81
CA LEU A 678 35.07 12.72 -9.62
C LEU A 678 34.40 12.24 -8.33
N VAL A 679 33.69 11.13 -8.40
CA VAL A 679 33.17 10.40 -7.24
C VAL A 679 33.85 9.05 -7.15
N VAL A 680 34.45 8.77 -5.99
CA VAL A 680 35.15 7.50 -5.70
C VAL A 680 34.49 6.84 -4.52
N TRP A 681 34.33 5.52 -4.57
CA TRP A 681 33.96 4.68 -3.46
C TRP A 681 34.94 3.52 -3.30
N VAL A 682 35.33 3.24 -2.04
CA VAL A 682 36.36 2.22 -1.74
C VAL A 682 35.81 1.27 -0.66
N LYS A 683 35.75 -0.03 -0.96
CA LYS A 683 35.39 -1.07 0.00
C LYS A 683 36.59 -1.40 0.89
N THR A 684 36.68 -0.75 2.03
CA THR A 684 37.75 -1.00 3.00
C THR A 684 37.30 -0.66 4.42
N ARG A 685 37.86 -1.36 5.41
CA ARG A 685 37.60 -1.14 6.84
C ARG A 685 38.94 -1.10 7.56
N LYS A 686 39.24 0.01 8.22
CA LYS A 686 40.50 0.22 8.93
C LYS A 686 40.27 0.95 10.25
N THR A 687 41.02 0.57 11.27
CA THR A 687 41.06 1.21 12.60
C THR A 687 42.44 1.84 12.88
N GLN A 688 43.19 2.09 11.86
CA GLN A 688 44.51 2.69 11.93
C GLN A 688 44.70 3.72 10.80
N LYS A 689 45.65 4.59 10.95
CA LYS A 689 46.00 5.61 9.97
C LYS A 689 46.15 4.99 8.59
N THR A 690 45.45 5.56 7.61
CA THR A 690 45.30 4.97 6.26
C THR A 690 45.54 6.04 5.20
N THR A 691 46.41 5.77 4.23
CA THR A 691 46.75 6.70 3.17
C THR A 691 46.10 6.29 1.85
N PHE A 692 45.49 7.25 1.21
CA PHE A 692 44.87 7.14 -0.12
C PHE A 692 45.61 8.05 -1.13
N LYS A 693 45.84 7.53 -2.33
CA LYS A 693 46.35 8.31 -3.43
C LYS A 693 45.58 8.05 -4.70
N LEU A 694 44.96 9.09 -5.21
CA LEU A 694 44.26 9.08 -6.50
C LEU A 694 45.19 9.66 -7.56
N THR A 695 45.46 8.89 -8.61
CA THR A 695 46.29 9.30 -9.72
C THR A 695 45.47 9.38 -11.00
N ALA A 696 45.81 10.34 -11.89
CA ALA A 696 45.32 10.24 -13.26
C ALA A 696 46.00 9.02 -13.89
N ALA A 697 45.25 8.04 -14.32
CA ALA A 697 45.76 6.90 -15.10
C ALA A 697 45.93 7.36 -16.57
N GLU A 698 46.97 6.82 -17.25
CA GLU A 698 47.18 7.07 -18.69
C GLU A 698 46.11 6.43 -19.58
#